data_afbf663624a466fd4aeb97234ec154fc
#
_entry.id   afbf663624a466fd4aeb97234ec154fc
#
_cell.length_a   1.000
_cell.length_b   1.000
_cell.length_c   1.000
_cell.angle_alpha   90.00
_cell.angle_beta   90.00
_cell.angle_gamma   90.00
#
_symmetry.space_group_name_H-M   'P 1'
#
loop_
_entity.id
_entity.type
_entity.pdbx_description
1 polymer ?
#
loop_
_entity_poly.entity_id
_entity_poly.type
_entity_poly.pdbx_seq_one_letter_code
_entity_poly.pdbx_strand_id
1 'polypeptide(L)'
;MNASKSSKSIANFWLAVGIISCLAVPWYAIDDGFLGLEWLVADYIFDSDYAPLLWQYIFCGKFWLAPLLLPFVITGFALTKLPKGRTQAHLLIFGGGLGLLWLAIQGLSIGIRGWQFETLETLLGPLSNRQFGIGVGGLLYYLSCLFLFSFGVAERKGAYGDKFIISMIIFVILLVMIFIVYPIGKLFVSGFIDDHNNYSLLIFLEKFTDKRIWSVACFIDAGRCGVAINSLVMAIIVGALTTILGLIFALLVTRTSLKFRRVIRAMSVLPIITPPFVIGLAIILLFGLSGIVTTFVADILGVQPTRWVYGLPGIIIAQTLAYTPIAFLVLIGVVESVSPSLEEAGQTLRANPYQVFNTISLPLMRPGIANAFLLGFIESMVDFGNPLVLGGNYDVLSTEIFFAIVGAQYDQGRAAVLAIVLLSFTLLAFYIQRFWLGKKSYTTVTGKGDSGLPMKLPQLLSLPIISIGLSWAMFTLVIYSIIVYGSFVEMWGLNYDLTFKHYITAFEISLEGGGIQWTGSAWNSFWTTLTIALIAAPLTATLGLIIAYLLARHNFYAKNTFEFGTMLSFAIPGTVIGVSYILAFNVPPIEITGTGIILIVSFIFRNMPVGLRSGLAAMSQLDKSLDESSLTLGASSFQTFRAVILPLLRPAILAALVFSFVRSMTAISAVIFLVSAEYDMATSYIIGRVENNDYGLAIAYSTTLIILMLTVIVLMQLAIGKAVTHRQENTMKS
;
A
#
# COMPACT_ATOMS: atom_id res chain seq x y z
N MET A 1 18.56 0.61 40.10
CA MET A 1 17.37 1.13 40.84
C MET A 1 16.50 2.07 40.03
N ASN A 2 17.02 2.92 39.12
CA ASN A 2 16.25 3.85 38.30
C ASN A 2 15.37 3.20 37.19
N ALA A 3 15.84 2.12 36.55
CA ALA A 3 15.07 1.41 35.51
C ALA A 3 13.78 0.74 36.05
N SER A 4 13.80 0.31 37.35
CA SER A 4 12.63 -0.32 37.96
C SER A 4 11.52 0.67 38.35
N LYS A 5 11.88 1.91 38.71
CA LYS A 5 10.91 2.98 38.99
C LYS A 5 10.24 3.49 37.70
N SER A 6 11.00 3.65 36.62
CA SER A 6 10.48 4.07 35.30
C SER A 6 9.47 3.07 34.73
N SER A 7 9.70 1.79 34.90
CA SER A 7 8.84 0.70 34.40
C SER A 7 7.46 0.64 35.07
N LYS A 8 7.38 0.90 36.40
CA LYS A 8 6.12 0.94 37.14
C LYS A 8 5.30 2.20 36.76
N SER A 9 6.00 3.28 36.50
CA SER A 9 5.41 4.53 36.03
C SER A 9 4.67 4.39 34.68
N ILE A 10 5.25 3.66 33.71
CA ILE A 10 4.65 3.45 32.37
C ILE A 10 3.41 2.54 32.46
N ALA A 11 3.45 1.48 33.29
CA ALA A 11 2.26 0.63 33.47
C ALA A 11 1.12 1.39 34.16
N ASN A 12 1.43 2.23 35.17
CA ASN A 12 0.44 3.09 35.81
C ASN A 12 -0.12 4.16 34.86
N PHE A 13 0.70 4.69 33.94
CA PHE A 13 0.23 5.59 32.90
C PHE A 13 -0.85 4.93 32.03
N TRP A 14 -0.59 3.72 31.52
CA TRP A 14 -1.56 3.03 30.70
C TRP A 14 -2.82 2.62 31.47
N LEU A 15 -2.68 2.25 32.75
CA LEU A 15 -3.84 2.03 33.63
C LEU A 15 -4.67 3.31 33.77
N ALA A 16 -4.03 4.46 33.99
CA ALA A 16 -4.71 5.74 34.09
C ALA A 16 -5.42 6.13 32.78
N VAL A 17 -4.75 5.95 31.62
CA VAL A 17 -5.36 6.17 30.30
C VAL A 17 -6.62 5.31 30.13
N GLY A 18 -6.58 4.02 30.51
CA GLY A 18 -7.73 3.14 30.43
C GLY A 18 -8.87 3.55 31.35
N ILE A 19 -8.58 4.00 32.57
CA ILE A 19 -9.60 4.49 33.49
C ILE A 19 -10.22 5.79 32.97
N ILE A 20 -9.41 6.72 32.45
CA ILE A 20 -9.89 7.97 31.85
C ILE A 20 -10.76 7.69 30.64
N SER A 21 -10.40 6.71 29.79
CA SER A 21 -11.22 6.31 28.64
C SER A 21 -12.60 5.84 29.04
N CYS A 22 -12.73 5.12 30.18
CA CYS A 22 -14.02 4.63 30.67
C CYS A 22 -14.86 5.72 31.33
N LEU A 23 -14.24 6.77 31.87
CA LEU A 23 -14.91 7.78 32.69
C LEU A 23 -15.22 9.08 31.96
N ALA A 24 -14.36 9.48 31.00
CA ALA A 24 -14.35 10.85 30.48
C ALA A 24 -14.38 10.97 28.95
N VAL A 25 -14.19 9.87 28.19
CA VAL A 25 -14.11 9.95 26.73
C VAL A 25 -15.26 9.15 26.11
N PRO A 26 -15.94 9.67 25.05
CA PRO A 26 -17.01 8.96 24.37
C PRO A 26 -16.61 7.54 23.96
N TRP A 27 -17.48 6.59 24.32
CA TRP A 27 -17.18 5.19 24.06
C TRP A 27 -17.37 4.79 22.59
N TYR A 28 -18.47 5.25 22.00
CA TYR A 28 -18.80 4.99 20.60
C TYR A 28 -18.34 6.12 19.69
N ALA A 29 -18.26 5.84 18.40
CA ALA A 29 -18.02 6.86 17.39
C ALA A 29 -19.19 7.85 17.33
N ILE A 30 -18.89 9.08 17.00
CA ILE A 30 -19.85 10.19 16.94
C ILE A 30 -20.31 10.36 15.50
N ASP A 31 -21.51 10.86 15.25
CA ASP A 31 -22.05 11.11 13.91
C ASP A 31 -21.14 12.01 13.06
N ASP A 32 -20.45 12.99 13.66
CA ASP A 32 -19.54 13.92 12.99
C ASP A 32 -18.12 13.38 12.79
N GLY A 33 -17.94 12.08 12.95
CA GLY A 33 -16.69 11.39 12.73
C GLY A 33 -15.90 11.04 13.99
N PHE A 34 -14.91 10.20 13.80
CA PHE A 34 -14.12 9.58 14.88
C PHE A 34 -13.37 10.60 15.77
N LEU A 35 -12.99 11.76 15.24
CA LEU A 35 -12.23 12.80 15.95
C LEU A 35 -13.07 14.06 16.26
N GLY A 36 -14.40 14.01 16.09
CA GLY A 36 -15.27 15.12 16.41
C GLY A 36 -15.13 15.57 17.87
N LEU A 37 -15.25 16.85 18.13
CA LEU A 37 -15.16 17.45 19.48
C LEU A 37 -16.52 17.95 19.98
N GLU A 38 -17.59 17.66 19.28
CA GLU A 38 -18.95 18.12 19.61
C GLU A 38 -19.48 17.57 20.93
N TRP A 39 -18.91 16.43 21.39
CA TRP A 39 -19.19 15.85 22.69
C TRP A 39 -18.73 16.72 23.88
N LEU A 40 -17.91 17.76 23.66
CA LEU A 40 -17.48 18.68 24.73
C LEU A 40 -18.59 19.64 25.19
N VAL A 41 -19.80 19.13 25.24
CA VAL A 41 -20.99 19.86 25.77
C VAL A 41 -21.23 19.43 27.22
N ALA A 42 -21.87 20.32 28.03
CA ALA A 42 -22.00 20.10 29.47
C ALA A 42 -22.72 18.82 29.88
N ASP A 43 -23.65 18.32 29.06
CA ASP A 43 -24.53 17.18 29.39
C ASP A 43 -24.19 15.89 28.64
N TYR A 44 -23.01 15.80 27.99
CA TYR A 44 -22.64 14.63 27.20
C TYR A 44 -22.65 13.29 27.97
N ILE A 45 -22.49 13.34 29.29
CA ILE A 45 -22.47 12.15 30.17
C ILE A 45 -23.82 11.41 30.17
N PHE A 46 -24.92 12.11 29.93
CA PHE A 46 -26.27 11.55 29.94
C PHE A 46 -26.78 11.16 28.55
N ASP A 47 -26.05 11.52 27.52
CA ASP A 47 -26.42 11.21 26.14
C ASP A 47 -26.03 9.76 25.78
N SER A 48 -26.97 9.02 25.16
CA SER A 48 -26.75 7.62 24.78
C SER A 48 -25.64 7.44 23.73
N ASP A 49 -25.31 8.50 22.97
CA ASP A 49 -24.37 8.45 21.85
C ASP A 49 -22.99 8.97 22.25
N TYR A 50 -22.94 9.98 23.12
CA TYR A 50 -21.70 10.65 23.54
C TYR A 50 -21.14 10.17 24.89
N ALA A 51 -21.92 9.47 25.70
CA ALA A 51 -21.48 9.09 27.05
C ALA A 51 -20.29 8.13 27.04
N PRO A 52 -19.34 8.31 27.98
CA PRO A 52 -18.28 7.33 28.25
C PRO A 52 -18.81 5.99 28.72
N LEU A 53 -17.99 4.93 28.66
CA LEU A 53 -18.38 3.54 28.96
C LEU A 53 -19.13 3.38 30.28
N LEU A 54 -18.62 3.95 31.39
CA LEU A 54 -19.24 3.80 32.70
C LEU A 54 -20.64 4.41 32.75
N TRP A 55 -20.82 5.55 32.15
CA TRP A 55 -22.09 6.29 32.14
C TRP A 55 -23.10 5.62 31.19
N GLN A 56 -22.62 5.07 30.05
CA GLN A 56 -23.44 4.22 29.17
C GLN A 56 -24.01 3.02 29.93
N TYR A 57 -23.21 2.38 30.79
CA TYR A 57 -23.65 1.28 31.63
C TYR A 57 -24.67 1.72 32.69
N ILE A 58 -24.42 2.85 33.39
CA ILE A 58 -25.26 3.28 34.51
C ILE A 58 -26.58 3.92 34.03
N PHE A 59 -26.53 4.85 33.06
CA PHE A 59 -27.67 5.67 32.67
C PHE A 59 -28.39 5.16 31.41
N CYS A 60 -27.67 4.51 30.49
CA CYS A 60 -28.25 4.05 29.22
C CYS A 60 -28.63 2.55 29.22
N GLY A 61 -28.46 1.86 30.35
CA GLY A 61 -28.86 0.46 30.50
C GLY A 61 -28.07 -0.56 29.65
N LYS A 62 -26.88 -0.17 29.16
CA LYS A 62 -26.05 -1.05 28.32
C LYS A 62 -25.23 -2.01 29.17
N PHE A 63 -25.89 -3.00 29.77
CA PHE A 63 -25.30 -3.95 30.74
C PHE A 63 -24.14 -4.78 30.20
N TRP A 64 -24.09 -5.01 28.88
CA TRP A 64 -22.99 -5.73 28.22
C TRP A 64 -21.63 -5.02 28.28
N LEU A 65 -21.60 -3.74 28.65
CA LEU A 65 -20.38 -2.98 28.84
C LEU A 65 -19.73 -3.23 30.22
N ALA A 66 -20.48 -3.74 31.21
CA ALA A 66 -19.96 -3.97 32.56
C ALA A 66 -18.70 -4.83 32.63
N PRO A 67 -18.54 -5.94 31.88
CA PRO A 67 -17.34 -6.75 31.90
C PRO A 67 -16.08 -6.02 31.48
N LEU A 68 -16.20 -4.91 30.68
CA LEU A 68 -15.06 -4.08 30.27
C LEU A 68 -14.44 -3.27 31.41
N LEU A 69 -15.09 -3.14 32.56
CA LEU A 69 -14.52 -2.51 33.76
C LEU A 69 -13.60 -3.45 34.55
N LEU A 70 -13.84 -4.76 34.47
CA LEU A 70 -13.07 -5.78 35.21
C LEU A 70 -11.57 -5.78 34.92
N PRO A 71 -11.09 -5.59 33.67
CA PRO A 71 -9.68 -5.51 33.36
C PRO A 71 -8.91 -4.50 34.21
N PHE A 72 -9.49 -3.31 34.43
CA PHE A 72 -8.81 -2.25 35.19
C PHE A 72 -8.87 -2.49 36.69
N VAL A 73 -9.88 -3.15 37.20
CA VAL A 73 -9.92 -3.61 38.61
C VAL A 73 -8.82 -4.64 38.84
N ILE A 74 -8.70 -5.64 37.97
CA ILE A 74 -7.72 -6.72 38.07
C ILE A 74 -6.29 -6.17 37.93
N THR A 75 -6.03 -5.39 36.89
CA THR A 75 -4.70 -4.82 36.61
C THR A 75 -4.32 -3.75 37.64
N GLY A 76 -5.28 -2.95 38.10
CA GLY A 76 -5.08 -1.98 39.19
C GLY A 76 -4.72 -2.65 40.51
N PHE A 77 -5.41 -3.72 40.88
CA PHE A 77 -5.05 -4.55 42.06
C PHE A 77 -3.64 -5.13 41.89
N ALA A 78 -3.31 -5.67 40.71
CA ALA A 78 -2.00 -6.22 40.42
C ALA A 78 -0.86 -5.20 40.59
N LEU A 79 -1.06 -3.95 40.09
CA LEU A 79 -0.03 -2.91 40.16
C LEU A 79 0.11 -2.25 41.51
N THR A 80 -0.97 -2.17 42.33
CA THR A 80 -0.98 -1.47 43.59
C THR A 80 -0.66 -2.37 44.79
N LYS A 81 -1.19 -3.59 44.84
CA LYS A 81 -1.14 -4.48 46.02
C LYS A 81 -0.10 -5.58 45.91
N LEU A 82 0.34 -5.97 44.69
CA LEU A 82 1.28 -7.06 44.53
C LEU A 82 2.71 -6.59 44.27
N PRO A 83 3.71 -7.29 44.82
CA PRO A 83 5.11 -7.09 44.47
C PRO A 83 5.36 -7.58 43.03
N LYS A 84 6.43 -7.07 42.41
CA LYS A 84 6.88 -7.56 41.11
C LYS A 84 7.18 -9.03 41.15
N GLY A 85 6.54 -9.82 40.28
CA GLY A 85 6.72 -11.25 40.25
C GLY A 85 5.74 -11.95 39.31
N ARG A 86 5.80 -13.28 39.28
CA ARG A 86 4.97 -14.08 38.38
C ARG A 86 3.47 -13.85 38.57
N THR A 87 3.01 -13.70 39.80
CA THR A 87 1.59 -13.45 40.11
C THR A 87 1.09 -12.13 39.52
N GLN A 88 1.88 -11.06 39.72
CA GLN A 88 1.57 -9.75 39.10
C GLN A 88 1.52 -9.87 37.57
N ALA A 89 2.51 -10.55 36.98
CA ALA A 89 2.57 -10.77 35.53
C ALA A 89 1.33 -11.53 35.00
N HIS A 90 0.91 -12.58 35.69
CA HIS A 90 -0.28 -13.33 35.29
C HIS A 90 -1.57 -12.52 35.38
N LEU A 91 -1.73 -11.69 36.40
CA LEU A 91 -2.91 -10.82 36.51
C LEU A 91 -2.93 -9.71 35.45
N LEU A 92 -1.76 -9.16 35.09
CA LEU A 92 -1.66 -8.20 33.96
C LEU A 92 -2.01 -8.87 32.62
N ILE A 93 -1.54 -10.10 32.37
CA ILE A 93 -1.89 -10.87 31.18
C ILE A 93 -3.39 -11.16 31.15
N PHE A 94 -3.92 -11.65 32.28
CA PHE A 94 -5.33 -12.02 32.36
C PHE A 94 -6.24 -10.80 32.22
N GLY A 95 -6.01 -9.72 32.97
CA GLY A 95 -6.81 -8.50 32.90
C GLY A 95 -6.73 -7.82 31.54
N GLY A 96 -5.52 -7.57 31.01
CA GLY A 96 -5.36 -6.98 29.69
C GLY A 96 -5.93 -7.86 28.57
N GLY A 97 -5.71 -9.18 28.64
CA GLY A 97 -6.25 -10.15 27.68
C GLY A 97 -7.77 -10.26 27.74
N LEU A 98 -8.38 -10.25 28.94
CA LEU A 98 -9.82 -10.22 29.11
C LEU A 98 -10.46 -8.98 28.48
N GLY A 99 -9.82 -7.80 28.67
CA GLY A 99 -10.30 -6.56 28.06
C GLY A 99 -10.27 -6.59 26.52
N LEU A 100 -9.17 -7.06 25.96
CA LEU A 100 -9.03 -7.20 24.49
C LEU A 100 -10.04 -8.22 23.93
N LEU A 101 -10.18 -9.37 24.58
CA LEU A 101 -11.09 -10.43 24.16
C LEU A 101 -12.56 -9.99 24.24
N TRP A 102 -12.96 -9.37 25.35
CA TRP A 102 -14.33 -8.93 25.53
C TRP A 102 -14.71 -7.81 24.57
N LEU A 103 -13.78 -6.86 24.33
CA LEU A 103 -13.98 -5.81 23.33
C LEU A 103 -14.18 -6.42 21.93
N ALA A 104 -13.42 -7.45 21.57
CA ALA A 104 -13.57 -8.15 20.30
C ALA A 104 -14.92 -8.92 20.22
N ILE A 105 -15.31 -9.64 21.28
CA ILE A 105 -16.58 -10.36 21.34
C ILE A 105 -17.74 -9.37 21.21
N GLN A 106 -17.75 -8.30 21.98
CA GLN A 106 -18.80 -7.27 21.93
C GLN A 106 -18.87 -6.65 20.53
N GLY A 107 -17.75 -6.26 19.97
CA GLY A 107 -17.68 -5.63 18.65
C GLY A 107 -18.20 -6.55 17.54
N LEU A 108 -17.88 -7.85 17.59
CA LEU A 108 -18.34 -8.84 16.62
C LEU A 108 -19.79 -9.33 16.85
N SER A 109 -20.36 -9.07 18.02
CA SER A 109 -21.72 -9.50 18.36
C SER A 109 -22.80 -8.47 18.01
N ILE A 110 -22.40 -7.22 17.76
CA ILE A 110 -23.30 -6.12 17.43
C ILE A 110 -23.13 -5.75 15.96
N GLY A 111 -24.21 -5.76 15.21
CA GLY A 111 -24.29 -5.31 13.81
C GLY A 111 -25.09 -4.01 13.68
N ILE A 112 -25.25 -3.54 12.44
CA ILE A 112 -26.01 -2.31 12.13
C ILE A 112 -27.48 -2.42 12.59
N ARG A 113 -28.06 -3.62 12.53
CA ARG A 113 -29.47 -3.88 12.84
C ARG A 113 -29.71 -4.38 14.27
N GLY A 114 -28.70 -4.33 15.14
CA GLY A 114 -28.76 -4.87 16.49
C GLY A 114 -27.87 -6.12 16.68
N TRP A 115 -28.27 -7.01 17.58
CA TRP A 115 -27.50 -8.21 17.87
C TRP A 115 -27.42 -9.13 16.66
N GLN A 116 -26.24 -9.69 16.39
CA GLN A 116 -26.05 -10.70 15.33
C GLN A 116 -26.58 -12.09 15.70
N PHE A 117 -26.81 -12.35 17.01
CA PHE A 117 -27.26 -13.63 17.54
C PHE A 117 -28.52 -13.41 18.33
N GLU A 118 -29.60 -14.07 17.95
CA GLU A 118 -30.93 -14.02 18.64
C GLU A 118 -30.83 -14.36 20.13
N THR A 119 -29.93 -15.28 20.51
CA THR A 119 -29.67 -15.65 21.90
C THR A 119 -29.14 -14.48 22.74
N LEU A 120 -28.42 -13.54 22.15
CA LEU A 120 -27.97 -12.34 22.87
C LEU A 120 -29.07 -11.31 23.03
N GLU A 121 -29.95 -11.19 22.06
CA GLU A 121 -31.14 -10.33 22.13
C GLU A 121 -32.10 -10.77 23.25
N THR A 122 -32.32 -12.10 23.38
CA THR A 122 -33.15 -12.65 24.47
C THR A 122 -32.52 -12.47 25.86
N LEU A 123 -31.20 -12.50 25.96
CA LEU A 123 -30.46 -12.38 27.24
C LEU A 123 -30.24 -10.92 27.67
N LEU A 124 -29.93 -10.02 26.72
CA LEU A 124 -29.49 -8.66 27.00
C LEU A 124 -30.53 -7.59 26.63
N GLY A 125 -31.62 -8.01 26.02
CA GLY A 125 -32.68 -7.13 25.53
C GLY A 125 -32.40 -6.57 24.11
N PRO A 126 -33.46 -6.09 23.43
CA PRO A 126 -33.30 -5.50 22.10
C PRO A 126 -32.51 -4.19 22.16
N LEU A 127 -31.66 -3.95 21.14
CA LEU A 127 -31.02 -2.67 20.95
C LEU A 127 -32.02 -1.68 20.36
N SER A 128 -32.46 -0.71 21.15
CA SER A 128 -33.50 0.25 20.76
C SER A 128 -33.05 1.23 19.69
N ASN A 129 -31.74 1.52 19.62
CA ASN A 129 -31.14 2.44 18.66
C ASN A 129 -29.98 1.77 17.93
N ARG A 130 -29.66 2.29 16.74
CA ARG A 130 -28.43 1.92 16.03
C ARG A 130 -27.25 2.10 16.96
N GLN A 131 -26.42 1.07 17.10
CA GLN A 131 -25.17 1.17 17.84
C GLN A 131 -24.04 1.52 16.88
N PHE A 132 -23.40 2.66 17.13
CA PHE A 132 -22.22 3.05 16.38
C PHE A 132 -20.99 2.19 16.73
N GLY A 133 -19.99 2.19 15.85
CA GLY A 133 -18.71 1.55 16.08
C GLY A 133 -17.96 2.15 17.27
N ILE A 134 -16.84 1.53 17.60
CA ILE A 134 -15.95 1.95 18.70
C ILE A 134 -15.35 3.33 18.40
N GLY A 135 -15.50 4.28 19.31
CA GLY A 135 -14.96 5.63 19.24
C GLY A 135 -13.56 5.78 19.87
N VAL A 136 -13.17 7.03 20.13
CA VAL A 136 -11.87 7.37 20.73
C VAL A 136 -11.70 6.73 22.11
N GLY A 137 -12.74 6.69 22.94
CA GLY A 137 -12.71 6.03 24.26
C GLY A 137 -12.38 4.53 24.13
N GLY A 138 -13.07 3.84 23.22
CA GLY A 138 -12.79 2.43 22.96
C GLY A 138 -11.38 2.18 22.39
N LEU A 139 -10.85 3.08 21.57
CA LEU A 139 -9.47 3.00 21.08
C LEU A 139 -8.45 3.17 22.22
N LEU A 140 -8.64 4.16 23.10
CA LEU A 140 -7.76 4.37 24.27
C LEU A 140 -7.83 3.18 25.23
N TYR A 141 -9.02 2.63 25.43
CA TYR A 141 -9.24 1.39 26.17
C TYR A 141 -8.45 0.22 25.57
N TYR A 142 -8.59 0.02 24.25
CA TYR A 142 -7.87 -1.03 23.53
C TYR A 142 -6.36 -0.90 23.69
N LEU A 143 -5.80 0.29 23.49
CA LEU A 143 -4.36 0.55 23.65
C LEU A 143 -3.92 0.30 25.11
N SER A 144 -4.69 0.71 26.09
CA SER A 144 -4.42 0.48 27.49
C SER A 144 -4.35 -1.01 27.81
N CYS A 145 -5.36 -1.78 27.43
CA CYS A 145 -5.39 -3.23 27.64
C CYS A 145 -4.23 -3.95 26.90
N LEU A 146 -3.91 -3.51 25.68
CA LEU A 146 -2.80 -4.04 24.90
C LEU A 146 -1.46 -3.85 25.61
N PHE A 147 -1.15 -2.64 26.08
CA PHE A 147 0.13 -2.38 26.75
C PHE A 147 0.20 -3.04 28.12
N LEU A 148 -0.88 -3.08 28.89
CA LEU A 148 -0.92 -3.82 30.16
C LEU A 148 -0.71 -5.33 29.95
N PHE A 149 -1.37 -5.93 28.96
CA PHE A 149 -1.13 -7.30 28.55
C PHE A 149 0.33 -7.55 28.17
N SER A 150 0.89 -6.68 27.33
CA SER A 150 2.28 -6.79 26.85
C SER A 150 3.29 -6.70 27.98
N PHE A 151 3.06 -5.83 28.96
CA PHE A 151 3.92 -5.71 30.16
C PHE A 151 3.83 -6.96 31.01
N GLY A 152 2.66 -7.56 31.16
CA GLY A 152 2.51 -8.85 31.82
C GLY A 152 3.32 -9.96 31.15
N VAL A 153 3.26 -10.05 29.81
CA VAL A 153 4.06 -11.02 29.04
C VAL A 153 5.56 -10.77 29.20
N ALA A 154 5.99 -9.50 29.21
CA ALA A 154 7.38 -9.13 29.41
C ALA A 154 7.88 -9.52 30.79
N GLU A 155 7.12 -9.25 31.85
CA GLU A 155 7.49 -9.60 33.24
C GLU A 155 7.52 -11.11 33.47
N ARG A 156 6.65 -11.89 32.79
CA ARG A 156 6.69 -13.36 32.88
C ARG A 156 7.99 -13.95 32.35
N LYS A 157 8.61 -13.34 31.33
CA LYS A 157 9.90 -13.79 30.76
C LYS A 157 11.10 -13.40 31.59
N GLY A 158 10.94 -12.63 32.66
CA GLY A 158 11.99 -12.21 33.58
C GLY A 158 13.09 -11.39 32.91
N ALA A 159 14.35 -11.72 33.12
CA ALA A 159 15.51 -11.00 32.59
C ALA A 159 15.57 -10.95 31.05
N TYR A 160 14.90 -11.85 30.36
CA TYR A 160 14.83 -11.89 28.87
C TYR A 160 13.63 -11.12 28.31
N GLY A 161 12.80 -10.49 29.14
CA GLY A 161 11.59 -9.78 28.74
C GLY A 161 11.81 -8.29 28.60
N ASP A 162 12.31 -7.81 27.45
CA ASP A 162 12.32 -6.38 27.14
C ASP A 162 10.89 -5.90 26.85
N LYS A 163 10.43 -4.94 27.68
CA LYS A 163 9.05 -4.41 27.61
C LYS A 163 8.77 -3.69 26.29
N PHE A 164 9.73 -2.93 25.79
CA PHE A 164 9.59 -2.22 24.52
C PHE A 164 9.44 -3.20 23.35
N ILE A 165 10.33 -4.20 23.26
CA ILE A 165 10.33 -5.16 22.16
C ILE A 165 9.04 -5.99 22.16
N ILE A 166 8.65 -6.55 23.33
CA ILE A 166 7.43 -7.36 23.42
C ILE A 166 6.18 -6.55 23.12
N SER A 167 6.10 -5.31 23.62
CA SER A 167 4.98 -4.42 23.33
C SER A 167 4.88 -4.09 21.86
N MET A 168 6.00 -3.82 21.18
CA MET A 168 6.00 -3.53 19.75
C MET A 168 5.62 -4.76 18.91
N ILE A 169 6.09 -5.95 19.27
CA ILE A 169 5.70 -7.19 18.58
C ILE A 169 4.17 -7.41 18.69
N ILE A 170 3.62 -7.32 19.90
CA ILE A 170 2.18 -7.53 20.13
C ILE A 170 1.35 -6.44 19.44
N PHE A 171 1.79 -5.17 19.51
CA PHE A 171 1.15 -4.05 18.85
C PHE A 171 1.07 -4.26 17.33
N VAL A 172 2.19 -4.63 16.68
CA VAL A 172 2.21 -4.90 15.23
C VAL A 172 1.33 -6.10 14.87
N ILE A 173 1.37 -7.19 15.65
CA ILE A 173 0.51 -8.37 15.41
C ILE A 173 -0.96 -7.95 15.42
N LEU A 174 -1.39 -7.19 16.43
CA LEU A 174 -2.77 -6.78 16.56
C LEU A 174 -3.18 -5.79 15.45
N LEU A 175 -2.29 -4.88 15.03
CA LEU A 175 -2.54 -4.02 13.88
C LEU A 175 -2.73 -4.84 12.59
N VAL A 176 -1.87 -5.83 12.34
CA VAL A 176 -2.00 -6.73 11.18
C VAL A 176 -3.30 -7.53 11.25
N MET A 177 -3.69 -8.01 12.44
CA MET A 177 -4.94 -8.74 12.63
C MET A 177 -6.17 -7.87 12.34
N ILE A 178 -6.19 -6.61 12.80
CA ILE A 178 -7.33 -5.71 12.60
C ILE A 178 -7.41 -5.19 11.16
N PHE A 179 -6.27 -4.77 10.56
CA PHE A 179 -6.29 -4.04 9.30
C PHE A 179 -5.92 -4.88 8.07
N ILE A 180 -5.49 -6.13 8.25
CA ILE A 180 -5.22 -7.04 7.13
C ILE A 180 -6.07 -8.30 7.25
N VAL A 181 -5.98 -9.03 8.38
CA VAL A 181 -6.62 -10.34 8.51
C VAL A 181 -8.15 -10.22 8.64
N TYR A 182 -8.63 -9.30 9.46
CA TYR A 182 -10.06 -9.10 9.68
C TYR A 182 -10.82 -8.66 8.42
N PRO A 183 -10.37 -7.63 7.64
CA PRO A 183 -11.05 -7.27 6.39
C PRO A 183 -11.07 -8.40 5.37
N ILE A 184 -9.96 -9.12 5.20
CA ILE A 184 -9.91 -10.28 4.30
C ILE A 184 -10.85 -11.39 4.79
N GLY A 185 -10.91 -11.64 6.09
CA GLY A 185 -11.87 -12.58 6.68
C GLY A 185 -13.31 -12.19 6.38
N LYS A 186 -13.65 -10.91 6.53
CA LYS A 186 -14.99 -10.38 6.15
C LYS A 186 -15.27 -10.55 4.66
N LEU A 187 -14.29 -10.28 3.80
CA LEU A 187 -14.42 -10.51 2.36
C LEU A 187 -14.74 -11.99 2.06
N PHE A 188 -14.01 -12.93 2.67
CA PHE A 188 -14.28 -14.36 2.49
C PHE A 188 -15.69 -14.70 2.94
N VAL A 189 -16.09 -14.28 4.14
CA VAL A 189 -17.42 -14.55 4.69
C VAL A 189 -18.52 -13.97 3.81
N SER A 190 -18.35 -12.75 3.28
CA SER A 190 -19.33 -12.08 2.41
C SER A 190 -19.58 -12.85 1.10
N GLY A 191 -18.59 -13.58 0.58
CA GLY A 191 -18.77 -14.42 -0.60
C GLY A 191 -19.74 -15.60 -0.41
N PHE A 192 -20.01 -16.00 0.84
CA PHE A 192 -20.92 -17.10 1.18
C PHE A 192 -22.31 -16.62 1.62
N ILE A 193 -22.55 -15.31 1.64
CA ILE A 193 -23.82 -14.73 2.10
C ILE A 193 -24.75 -14.50 0.90
N ASP A 194 -26.02 -14.89 1.05
CA ASP A 194 -27.08 -14.60 0.09
C ASP A 194 -27.73 -13.22 0.31
N ASP A 195 -28.66 -12.83 -0.56
CA ASP A 195 -29.38 -11.57 -0.47
C ASP A 195 -30.30 -11.48 0.79
N HIS A 196 -30.53 -12.62 1.44
CA HIS A 196 -31.32 -12.75 2.68
C HIS A 196 -30.44 -12.89 3.93
N ASN A 197 -29.12 -12.67 3.82
CA ASN A 197 -28.13 -12.84 4.90
C ASN A 197 -27.95 -14.29 5.41
N ASN A 198 -28.34 -15.32 4.66
CA ASN A 198 -28.07 -16.70 5.02
C ASN A 198 -26.75 -17.19 4.44
N TYR A 199 -26.05 -18.01 5.19
CA TYR A 199 -24.79 -18.62 4.73
C TYR A 199 -25.07 -19.83 3.83
N SER A 200 -24.61 -19.77 2.57
CA SER A 200 -24.78 -20.84 1.59
C SER A 200 -23.52 -21.11 0.77
N LEU A 201 -23.02 -22.34 0.86
CA LEU A 201 -21.92 -22.79 0.01
C LEU A 201 -22.34 -22.89 -1.46
N LEU A 202 -23.61 -23.21 -1.72
CA LEU A 202 -24.12 -23.37 -3.08
C LEU A 202 -24.09 -22.04 -3.83
N ILE A 203 -24.47 -20.94 -3.18
CA ILE A 203 -24.43 -19.59 -3.77
C ILE A 203 -23.00 -19.18 -4.09
N PHE A 204 -22.05 -19.45 -3.18
CA PHE A 204 -20.62 -19.23 -3.48
C PHE A 204 -20.18 -20.00 -4.72
N LEU A 205 -20.51 -21.29 -4.81
CA LEU A 205 -20.14 -22.14 -5.94
C LEU A 205 -20.81 -21.68 -7.24
N GLU A 206 -22.08 -21.27 -7.20
CA GLU A 206 -22.80 -20.73 -8.36
C GLU A 206 -22.13 -19.45 -8.87
N LYS A 207 -21.86 -18.46 -7.99
CA LYS A 207 -21.16 -17.23 -8.35
C LYS A 207 -19.73 -17.51 -8.80
N PHE A 208 -19.01 -18.47 -8.17
CA PHE A 208 -17.64 -18.80 -8.52
C PHE A 208 -17.53 -19.53 -9.87
N THR A 209 -18.48 -20.38 -10.22
CA THR A 209 -18.47 -21.15 -11.48
C THR A 209 -19.14 -20.43 -12.64
N ASP A 210 -19.55 -19.17 -12.46
CA ASP A 210 -20.17 -18.35 -13.51
C ASP A 210 -19.28 -18.31 -14.76
N LYS A 211 -19.90 -18.58 -15.92
CA LYS A 211 -19.23 -18.53 -17.23
C LYS A 211 -18.60 -17.16 -17.53
N ARG A 212 -19.15 -16.08 -16.98
CA ARG A 212 -18.57 -14.73 -17.10
C ARG A 212 -17.17 -14.63 -16.48
N ILE A 213 -16.85 -15.50 -15.51
CA ILE A 213 -15.52 -15.54 -14.87
C ILE A 213 -14.55 -16.40 -15.66
N TRP A 214 -14.96 -17.61 -16.06
CA TRP A 214 -14.03 -18.66 -16.52
C TRP A 214 -14.16 -19.03 -18.00
N SER A 215 -15.04 -18.39 -18.80
CA SER A 215 -15.18 -18.73 -20.21
C SER A 215 -13.86 -18.64 -20.95
N VAL A 216 -13.55 -19.66 -21.76
CA VAL A 216 -12.40 -19.71 -22.68
C VAL A 216 -12.84 -19.59 -24.14
N ALA A 217 -14.08 -19.13 -24.38
CA ALA A 217 -14.68 -19.08 -25.70
C ALA A 217 -13.87 -18.27 -26.73
N CYS A 218 -13.12 -17.26 -26.28
CA CYS A 218 -12.26 -16.45 -27.17
C CYS A 218 -11.09 -17.23 -27.81
N PHE A 219 -10.74 -18.41 -27.32
CA PHE A 219 -9.71 -19.28 -27.92
C PHE A 219 -10.29 -20.35 -28.85
N ILE A 220 -11.59 -20.62 -28.73
CA ILE A 220 -12.27 -21.71 -29.47
C ILE A 220 -13.18 -21.13 -30.56
N ASP A 221 -13.93 -20.10 -30.22
CA ASP A 221 -14.91 -19.43 -31.08
C ASP A 221 -14.71 -17.90 -31.04
N ALA A 222 -15.43 -17.15 -31.86
CA ALA A 222 -15.43 -15.69 -31.83
C ALA A 222 -16.15 -15.09 -30.60
N GLY A 223 -16.32 -15.88 -29.52
CA GLY A 223 -16.94 -15.49 -28.26
C GLY A 223 -16.03 -14.63 -27.37
N ARG A 224 -16.58 -14.10 -26.27
CA ARG A 224 -15.80 -13.37 -25.27
C ARG A 224 -15.24 -14.33 -24.23
N CYS A 225 -13.98 -14.10 -23.82
CA CYS A 225 -13.42 -14.78 -22.65
C CYS A 225 -14.00 -14.23 -21.34
N GLY A 226 -13.95 -15.07 -20.30
CA GLY A 226 -14.27 -14.66 -18.94
C GLY A 226 -13.22 -13.71 -18.37
N VAL A 227 -13.64 -12.90 -17.40
CA VAL A 227 -12.79 -11.83 -16.82
C VAL A 227 -11.53 -12.36 -16.14
N ALA A 228 -11.57 -13.58 -15.57
CA ALA A 228 -10.40 -14.22 -14.98
C ALA A 228 -9.36 -14.60 -16.06
N ILE A 229 -9.83 -15.12 -17.19
CA ILE A 229 -8.98 -15.50 -18.33
C ILE A 229 -8.41 -14.24 -18.98
N ASN A 230 -9.22 -13.21 -19.20
CA ASN A 230 -8.77 -11.91 -19.70
C ASN A 230 -7.65 -11.33 -18.84
N SER A 231 -7.85 -11.32 -17.52
CA SER A 231 -6.86 -10.80 -16.57
C SER A 231 -5.56 -11.62 -16.60
N LEU A 232 -5.63 -12.94 -16.68
CA LEU A 232 -4.45 -13.83 -16.79
C LEU A 232 -3.68 -13.58 -18.07
N VAL A 233 -4.36 -13.55 -19.23
CA VAL A 233 -3.73 -13.33 -20.53
C VAL A 233 -3.03 -11.97 -20.56
N MET A 234 -3.74 -10.92 -20.13
CA MET A 234 -3.19 -9.56 -20.03
C MET A 234 -1.94 -9.55 -19.15
N ALA A 235 -2.01 -10.11 -17.93
CA ALA A 235 -0.92 -10.08 -16.98
C ALA A 235 0.31 -10.89 -17.43
N ILE A 236 0.13 -12.01 -18.13
CA ILE A 236 1.23 -12.78 -18.71
C ILE A 236 1.93 -11.98 -19.80
N ILE A 237 1.18 -11.36 -20.72
CA ILE A 237 1.75 -10.56 -21.82
C ILE A 237 2.49 -9.35 -21.28
N VAL A 238 1.86 -8.58 -20.40
CA VAL A 238 2.47 -7.39 -19.80
C VAL A 238 3.68 -7.76 -18.95
N GLY A 239 3.59 -8.80 -18.12
CA GLY A 239 4.72 -9.30 -17.33
C GLY A 239 5.93 -9.68 -18.20
N ALA A 240 5.70 -10.33 -19.35
CA ALA A 240 6.76 -10.67 -20.31
C ALA A 240 7.36 -9.40 -20.96
N LEU A 241 6.52 -8.50 -21.48
CA LEU A 241 6.97 -7.29 -22.16
C LEU A 241 7.73 -6.35 -21.21
N THR A 242 7.23 -6.11 -20.00
CA THR A 242 7.89 -5.27 -19.00
C THR A 242 9.23 -5.86 -18.59
N THR A 243 9.34 -7.17 -18.47
CA THR A 243 10.59 -7.87 -18.15
C THR A 243 11.62 -7.75 -19.27
N ILE A 244 11.20 -7.95 -20.52
CA ILE A 244 12.06 -7.80 -21.70
C ILE A 244 12.57 -6.35 -21.79
N LEU A 245 11.69 -5.35 -21.71
CA LEU A 245 12.06 -3.96 -21.78
C LEU A 245 12.90 -3.52 -20.57
N GLY A 246 12.56 -3.98 -19.36
CA GLY A 246 13.36 -3.74 -18.16
C GLY A 246 14.77 -4.30 -18.27
N LEU A 247 14.94 -5.49 -18.85
CA LEU A 247 16.26 -6.09 -19.14
C LEU A 247 17.02 -5.29 -20.21
N ILE A 248 16.33 -4.90 -21.27
CA ILE A 248 16.91 -4.05 -22.33
C ILE A 248 17.45 -2.75 -21.72
N PHE A 249 16.67 -2.03 -20.90
CA PHE A 249 17.13 -0.83 -20.23
C PHE A 249 18.28 -1.08 -19.25
N ALA A 250 18.23 -2.17 -18.47
CA ALA A 250 19.28 -2.53 -17.54
C ALA A 250 20.61 -2.78 -18.27
N LEU A 251 20.57 -3.56 -19.34
CA LEU A 251 21.75 -3.82 -20.18
C LEU A 251 22.25 -2.56 -20.90
N LEU A 252 21.35 -1.73 -21.40
CA LEU A 252 21.66 -0.50 -22.09
C LEU A 252 22.41 0.50 -21.20
N VAL A 253 21.97 0.64 -19.95
CA VAL A 253 22.57 1.56 -18.99
C VAL A 253 23.90 1.05 -18.43
N THR A 254 24.01 -0.28 -18.20
CA THR A 254 25.16 -0.88 -17.50
C THR A 254 26.23 -1.43 -18.44
N ARG A 255 25.85 -1.98 -19.61
CA ARG A 255 26.72 -2.76 -20.51
C ARG A 255 27.04 -2.08 -21.85
N THR A 256 26.57 -0.82 -22.07
CA THR A 256 26.87 -0.04 -23.27
C THR A 256 27.68 1.20 -22.95
N SER A 257 28.31 1.78 -23.98
CA SER A 257 29.14 3.01 -23.84
C SER A 257 28.40 4.30 -24.27
N LEU A 258 27.06 4.32 -24.21
CA LEU A 258 26.26 5.48 -24.63
C LEU A 258 26.52 6.71 -23.76
N LYS A 259 26.68 7.87 -24.40
CA LYS A 259 26.95 9.16 -23.72
C LYS A 259 25.73 9.62 -22.86
N PHE A 260 24.50 9.28 -23.27
CA PHE A 260 23.27 9.73 -22.64
C PHE A 260 22.68 8.73 -21.62
N ARG A 261 23.49 7.87 -21.01
CA ARG A 261 23.03 6.85 -20.04
C ARG A 261 22.19 7.43 -18.89
N ARG A 262 22.53 8.63 -18.40
CA ARG A 262 21.78 9.28 -17.31
C ARG A 262 20.38 9.68 -17.75
N VAL A 263 20.22 10.19 -18.97
CA VAL A 263 18.92 10.59 -19.53
C VAL A 263 18.05 9.34 -19.75
N ILE A 264 18.64 8.29 -20.34
CA ILE A 264 17.92 7.02 -20.58
C ILE A 264 17.47 6.41 -19.25
N ARG A 265 18.32 6.42 -18.22
CA ARG A 265 17.96 5.97 -16.87
C ARG A 265 16.81 6.81 -16.29
N ALA A 266 16.84 8.11 -16.46
CA ALA A 266 15.74 8.98 -16.01
C ALA A 266 14.45 8.68 -16.75
N MET A 267 14.50 8.53 -18.08
CA MET A 267 13.31 8.18 -18.90
C MET A 267 12.74 6.80 -18.54
N SER A 268 13.61 5.82 -18.24
CA SER A 268 13.13 4.48 -17.84
C SER A 268 12.50 4.44 -16.45
N VAL A 269 12.72 5.44 -15.58
CA VAL A 269 12.15 5.50 -14.22
C VAL A 269 10.96 6.48 -14.15
N LEU A 270 10.87 7.42 -15.06
CA LEU A 270 9.86 8.49 -15.05
C LEU A 270 8.41 7.98 -14.89
N PRO A 271 7.97 6.90 -15.56
CA PRO A 271 6.58 6.43 -15.43
C PRO A 271 6.17 5.96 -14.03
N ILE A 272 7.10 5.66 -13.11
CA ILE A 272 6.77 5.24 -11.74
C ILE A 272 6.14 6.38 -10.91
N ILE A 273 6.40 7.63 -11.31
CA ILE A 273 5.92 8.83 -10.60
C ILE A 273 4.51 9.19 -11.05
N THR A 274 4.10 8.73 -12.24
CA THR A 274 2.82 9.08 -12.86
C THR A 274 1.75 8.08 -12.45
N PRO A 275 0.52 8.50 -12.10
CA PRO A 275 -0.58 7.58 -11.94
C PRO A 275 -0.76 6.75 -13.22
N PRO A 276 -0.85 5.40 -13.15
CA PRO A 276 -0.84 4.54 -14.35
C PRO A 276 -1.91 4.91 -15.39
N PHE A 277 -3.11 5.27 -14.95
CA PHE A 277 -4.22 5.64 -15.84
C PHE A 277 -3.99 6.94 -16.63
N VAL A 278 -3.11 7.85 -16.15
CA VAL A 278 -2.74 9.07 -16.90
C VAL A 278 -1.97 8.70 -18.17
N ILE A 279 -1.19 7.62 -18.11
CA ILE A 279 -0.53 7.05 -19.30
C ILE A 279 -1.59 6.53 -20.26
N GLY A 280 -2.63 5.85 -19.77
CA GLY A 280 -3.77 5.43 -20.57
C GLY A 280 -4.48 6.59 -21.24
N LEU A 281 -4.68 7.67 -20.52
CA LEU A 281 -5.27 8.90 -21.07
C LEU A 281 -4.39 9.51 -22.18
N ALA A 282 -3.06 9.59 -21.98
CA ALA A 282 -2.16 10.07 -23.03
C ALA A 282 -2.16 9.17 -24.28
N ILE A 283 -2.34 7.87 -24.11
CA ILE A 283 -2.50 6.93 -25.24
C ILE A 283 -3.81 7.20 -25.98
N ILE A 284 -4.90 7.56 -25.31
CA ILE A 284 -6.15 7.99 -25.96
C ILE A 284 -5.93 9.27 -26.77
N LEU A 285 -5.18 10.23 -26.24
CA LEU A 285 -4.87 11.46 -26.97
C LEU A 285 -4.04 11.21 -28.24
N LEU A 286 -3.17 10.21 -28.24
CA LEU A 286 -2.37 9.84 -29.40
C LEU A 286 -3.12 8.96 -30.39
N PHE A 287 -3.76 7.89 -29.91
CA PHE A 287 -4.25 6.78 -30.70
C PHE A 287 -5.77 6.55 -30.61
N GLY A 288 -6.50 7.35 -29.83
CA GLY A 288 -7.96 7.31 -29.76
C GLY A 288 -8.61 7.73 -31.09
N LEU A 289 -9.91 7.74 -31.17
CA LEU A 289 -10.64 8.12 -32.40
C LEU A 289 -10.26 9.52 -32.92
N SER A 290 -10.14 10.48 -32.00
CA SER A 290 -9.70 11.87 -32.30
C SER A 290 -8.22 12.07 -31.94
N GLY A 291 -7.44 11.00 -31.87
CA GLY A 291 -6.02 11.06 -31.52
C GLY A 291 -5.16 11.57 -32.67
N ILE A 292 -4.09 12.31 -32.36
CA ILE A 292 -3.22 12.93 -33.36
C ILE A 292 -2.70 11.91 -34.38
N VAL A 293 -2.21 10.75 -33.91
CA VAL A 293 -1.67 9.73 -34.80
C VAL A 293 -2.76 9.07 -35.62
N THR A 294 -3.92 8.80 -35.03
CA THR A 294 -5.03 8.15 -35.73
C THR A 294 -5.59 9.06 -36.85
N THR A 295 -5.81 10.35 -36.56
CA THR A 295 -6.28 11.30 -37.55
C THR A 295 -5.26 11.53 -38.65
N PHE A 296 -3.97 11.69 -38.30
CA PHE A 296 -2.89 11.82 -39.29
C PHE A 296 -2.78 10.61 -40.23
N VAL A 297 -2.86 9.39 -39.70
CA VAL A 297 -2.84 8.16 -40.53
C VAL A 297 -4.10 8.04 -41.37
N ALA A 298 -5.28 8.40 -40.83
CA ALA A 298 -6.53 8.38 -41.54
C ALA A 298 -6.50 9.33 -42.73
N ASP A 299 -5.97 10.54 -42.55
CA ASP A 299 -5.86 11.56 -43.60
C ASP A 299 -4.88 11.14 -44.71
N ILE A 300 -3.72 10.53 -44.35
CA ILE A 300 -2.73 10.07 -45.34
C ILE A 300 -3.23 8.86 -46.15
N LEU A 301 -3.81 7.88 -45.45
CA LEU A 301 -4.22 6.63 -46.09
C LEU A 301 -5.64 6.62 -46.61
N GLY A 302 -6.43 7.67 -46.34
CA GLY A 302 -7.83 7.77 -46.75
C GLY A 302 -8.74 6.74 -46.06
N VAL A 303 -8.38 6.26 -44.88
CA VAL A 303 -9.13 5.25 -44.12
C VAL A 303 -9.87 5.88 -42.94
N GLN A 304 -11.01 5.29 -42.56
CA GLN A 304 -11.74 5.80 -41.40
C GLN A 304 -11.02 5.47 -40.10
N PRO A 305 -11.01 6.39 -39.12
CA PRO A 305 -10.46 6.13 -37.77
C PRO A 305 -11.13 4.93 -37.10
N THR A 306 -10.36 4.07 -36.52
CA THR A 306 -10.85 2.86 -35.82
C THR A 306 -10.57 2.92 -34.31
N ARG A 307 -11.36 2.15 -33.54
CA ARG A 307 -11.20 2.05 -32.08
C ARG A 307 -10.16 1.01 -31.65
N TRP A 308 -9.12 0.78 -32.45
CA TRP A 308 -8.14 -0.30 -32.25
C TRP A 308 -7.40 -0.23 -30.91
N VAL A 309 -7.22 0.97 -30.35
CA VAL A 309 -6.50 1.19 -29.10
C VAL A 309 -7.35 0.83 -27.88
N TYR A 310 -8.68 0.80 -28.02
CA TYR A 310 -9.55 0.39 -26.92
C TYR A 310 -9.60 -1.14 -26.80
N GLY A 311 -9.49 -1.65 -25.57
CA GLY A 311 -9.39 -3.06 -25.27
C GLY A 311 -7.97 -3.51 -24.99
N LEU A 312 -7.70 -4.80 -25.19
CA LEU A 312 -6.43 -5.43 -24.85
C LEU A 312 -5.18 -4.72 -25.42
N PRO A 313 -5.12 -4.25 -26.68
CA PRO A 313 -3.91 -3.62 -27.21
C PRO A 313 -3.51 -2.34 -26.45
N GLY A 314 -4.46 -1.44 -26.20
CA GLY A 314 -4.19 -0.20 -25.48
C GLY A 314 -3.81 -0.44 -24.03
N ILE A 315 -4.47 -1.39 -23.36
CA ILE A 315 -4.12 -1.77 -21.99
C ILE A 315 -2.70 -2.31 -21.93
N ILE A 316 -2.30 -3.21 -22.85
CA ILE A 316 -0.94 -3.76 -22.92
C ILE A 316 0.09 -2.64 -23.08
N ILE A 317 -0.12 -1.70 -24.00
CA ILE A 317 0.82 -0.59 -24.23
C ILE A 317 0.93 0.29 -22.99
N ALA A 318 -0.20 0.68 -22.39
CA ALA A 318 -0.25 1.53 -21.19
C ALA A 318 0.44 0.87 -20.00
N GLN A 319 0.08 -0.37 -19.68
CA GLN A 319 0.64 -1.11 -18.56
C GLN A 319 2.12 -1.44 -18.77
N THR A 320 2.52 -1.77 -20.00
CA THR A 320 3.93 -2.02 -20.32
C THR A 320 4.76 -0.76 -20.05
N LEU A 321 4.27 0.43 -20.44
CA LEU A 321 4.94 1.68 -20.14
C LEU A 321 4.97 1.98 -18.64
N ALA A 322 3.85 1.81 -17.94
CA ALA A 322 3.71 2.10 -16.53
C ALA A 322 4.59 1.20 -15.63
N TYR A 323 4.73 -0.10 -15.98
CA TYR A 323 5.39 -1.08 -15.10
C TYR A 323 6.80 -1.49 -15.54
N THR A 324 7.26 -1.10 -16.72
CA THR A 324 8.67 -1.28 -17.14
C THR A 324 9.69 -0.71 -16.12
N PRO A 325 9.45 0.45 -15.46
CA PRO A 325 10.37 0.96 -14.43
C PRO A 325 10.60 0.00 -13.27
N ILE A 326 9.57 -0.74 -12.83
CA ILE A 326 9.67 -1.69 -11.72
C ILE A 326 10.59 -2.86 -12.12
N ALA A 327 10.38 -3.42 -13.32
CA ALA A 327 11.24 -4.46 -13.87
C ALA A 327 12.67 -3.97 -14.06
N PHE A 328 12.86 -2.74 -14.57
CA PHE A 328 14.17 -2.12 -14.74
C PHE A 328 14.94 -1.97 -13.42
N LEU A 329 14.29 -1.46 -12.36
CA LEU A 329 14.93 -1.27 -11.04
C LEU A 329 15.37 -2.59 -10.40
N VAL A 330 14.62 -3.67 -10.62
CA VAL A 330 15.01 -5.01 -10.17
C VAL A 330 16.18 -5.52 -11.01
N LEU A 331 16.08 -5.43 -12.33
CA LEU A 331 17.03 -6.04 -13.25
C LEU A 331 18.37 -5.29 -13.34
N ILE A 332 18.39 -3.98 -13.09
CA ILE A 332 19.66 -3.25 -13.04
C ILE A 332 20.57 -3.78 -11.92
N GLY A 333 20.02 -4.03 -10.73
CA GLY A 333 20.76 -4.64 -9.63
C GLY A 333 21.22 -6.07 -9.94
N VAL A 334 20.41 -6.83 -10.66
CA VAL A 334 20.75 -8.20 -11.10
C VAL A 334 21.87 -8.19 -12.13
N VAL A 335 21.84 -7.29 -13.12
CA VAL A 335 22.88 -7.16 -14.14
C VAL A 335 24.19 -6.67 -13.53
N GLU A 336 24.14 -5.75 -12.57
CA GLU A 336 25.30 -5.24 -11.84
C GLU A 336 25.90 -6.27 -10.86
N SER A 337 25.13 -7.26 -10.41
CA SER A 337 25.60 -8.31 -9.50
C SER A 337 26.36 -9.44 -10.19
N VAL A 338 26.37 -9.51 -11.53
CA VAL A 338 27.16 -10.50 -12.27
C VAL A 338 28.63 -10.14 -12.18
N SER A 339 29.44 -11.03 -11.56
CA SER A 339 30.87 -10.82 -11.34
C SER A 339 31.64 -10.71 -12.65
N PRO A 340 32.37 -9.60 -12.87
CA PRO A 340 33.25 -9.45 -14.02
C PRO A 340 34.29 -10.55 -14.15
N SER A 341 34.80 -11.07 -13.03
CA SER A 341 35.81 -12.15 -13.03
C SER A 341 35.32 -13.45 -13.66
N LEU A 342 34.01 -13.76 -13.54
CA LEU A 342 33.43 -14.93 -14.21
C LEU A 342 33.35 -14.73 -15.73
N GLU A 343 33.07 -13.50 -16.17
CA GLU A 343 33.04 -13.14 -17.59
C GLU A 343 34.45 -13.17 -18.20
N GLU A 344 35.46 -12.64 -17.49
CA GLU A 344 36.87 -12.68 -17.87
C GLU A 344 37.41 -14.11 -17.92
N ALA A 345 37.06 -14.96 -16.95
CA ALA A 345 37.42 -16.38 -16.96
C ALA A 345 36.87 -17.12 -18.20
N GLY A 346 35.62 -16.79 -18.59
CA GLY A 346 35.05 -17.32 -19.84
C GLY A 346 35.85 -16.90 -21.08
N GLN A 347 36.30 -15.64 -21.15
CA GLN A 347 37.14 -15.15 -22.25
C GLN A 347 38.53 -15.77 -22.27
N THR A 348 39.16 -16.01 -21.12
CA THR A 348 40.45 -16.70 -21.04
C THR A 348 40.37 -18.13 -21.54
N LEU A 349 39.18 -18.78 -21.44
CA LEU A 349 38.87 -20.08 -22.03
C LEU A 349 38.49 -20.01 -23.53
N ARG A 350 38.78 -18.89 -24.20
CA ARG A 350 38.51 -18.59 -25.62
C ARG A 350 37.03 -18.54 -26.00
N ALA A 351 36.11 -18.38 -25.04
CA ALA A 351 34.71 -18.13 -25.37
C ALA A 351 34.56 -16.74 -25.99
N ASN A 352 33.81 -16.62 -27.08
CA ASN A 352 33.51 -15.33 -27.65
C ASN A 352 32.51 -14.54 -26.76
N PRO A 353 32.41 -13.23 -26.91
CA PRO A 353 31.53 -12.40 -26.04
C PRO A 353 30.04 -12.84 -26.04
N TYR A 354 29.56 -13.39 -27.17
CA TYR A 354 28.19 -13.89 -27.27
C TYR A 354 28.02 -15.21 -26.47
N GLN A 355 29.02 -16.10 -26.53
CA GLN A 355 29.01 -17.32 -25.72
C GLN A 355 29.08 -17.00 -24.23
N VAL A 356 29.96 -16.09 -23.80
CA VAL A 356 30.06 -15.64 -22.41
C VAL A 356 28.72 -15.10 -21.93
N PHE A 357 28.08 -14.22 -22.71
CA PHE A 357 26.78 -13.66 -22.36
C PHE A 357 25.72 -14.77 -22.18
N ASN A 358 25.59 -15.70 -23.13
CA ASN A 358 24.54 -16.72 -23.11
C ASN A 358 24.79 -17.86 -22.10
N THR A 359 26.06 -18.21 -21.84
CA THR A 359 26.38 -19.36 -20.97
C THR A 359 26.73 -18.98 -19.55
N ILE A 360 27.14 -17.72 -19.31
CA ILE A 360 27.54 -17.23 -17.98
C ILE A 360 26.58 -16.13 -17.51
N SER A 361 26.54 -14.99 -18.20
CA SER A 361 25.82 -13.82 -17.70
C SER A 361 24.31 -14.05 -17.64
N LEU A 362 23.67 -14.49 -18.72
CA LEU A 362 22.24 -14.70 -18.81
C LEU A 362 21.72 -15.78 -17.83
N PRO A 363 22.37 -16.95 -17.68
CA PRO A 363 21.96 -17.94 -16.67
C PRO A 363 22.03 -17.44 -15.23
N LEU A 364 23.03 -16.62 -14.90
CA LEU A 364 23.14 -16.00 -13.57
C LEU A 364 22.02 -14.97 -13.32
N MET A 365 21.55 -14.30 -14.38
CA MET A 365 20.44 -13.34 -14.28
C MET A 365 19.06 -14.00 -14.22
N ARG A 366 18.90 -15.29 -14.57
CA ARG A 366 17.58 -15.98 -14.66
C ARG A 366 16.68 -15.81 -13.43
N PRO A 367 17.18 -15.95 -12.18
CA PRO A 367 16.32 -15.76 -11.02
C PRO A 367 15.79 -14.31 -10.91
N GLY A 368 16.63 -13.34 -11.25
CA GLY A 368 16.23 -11.93 -11.28
C GLY A 368 15.22 -11.62 -12.38
N ILE A 369 15.38 -12.23 -13.57
CA ILE A 369 14.44 -12.11 -14.69
C ILE A 369 13.08 -12.71 -14.29
N ALA A 370 13.06 -13.90 -13.68
CA ALA A 370 11.82 -14.50 -13.20
C ALA A 370 11.14 -13.65 -12.10
N ASN A 371 11.94 -13.04 -11.22
CA ASN A 371 11.41 -12.12 -10.20
C ASN A 371 10.79 -10.87 -10.85
N ALA A 372 11.43 -10.26 -11.84
CA ALA A 372 10.90 -9.11 -12.57
C ALA A 372 9.59 -9.46 -13.30
N PHE A 373 9.52 -10.66 -13.92
CA PHE A 373 8.30 -11.15 -14.56
C PHE A 373 7.14 -11.26 -13.56
N LEU A 374 7.36 -11.89 -12.41
CA LEU A 374 6.32 -12.05 -11.39
C LEU A 374 5.85 -10.71 -10.84
N LEU A 375 6.75 -9.75 -10.66
CA LEU A 375 6.35 -8.39 -10.25
C LEU A 375 5.52 -7.69 -11.33
N GLY A 376 5.95 -7.74 -12.60
CA GLY A 376 5.17 -7.19 -13.72
C GLY A 376 3.81 -7.86 -13.88
N PHE A 377 3.75 -9.19 -13.71
CA PHE A 377 2.51 -9.96 -13.70
C PHE A 377 1.56 -9.52 -12.58
N ILE A 378 2.06 -9.39 -11.34
CA ILE A 378 1.25 -8.96 -10.19
C ILE A 378 0.74 -7.53 -10.40
N GLU A 379 1.60 -6.58 -10.79
CA GLU A 379 1.20 -5.18 -11.01
C GLU A 379 0.15 -5.06 -12.12
N SER A 380 0.29 -5.83 -13.21
CA SER A 380 -0.71 -5.87 -14.28
C SER A 380 -2.04 -6.46 -13.82
N MET A 381 -2.02 -7.55 -13.05
CA MET A 381 -3.23 -8.21 -12.53
C MET A 381 -4.01 -7.29 -11.57
N VAL A 382 -3.31 -6.44 -10.83
CA VAL A 382 -3.86 -5.54 -9.80
C VAL A 382 -4.31 -4.20 -10.38
N ASP A 383 -3.87 -3.86 -11.60
CA ASP A 383 -4.18 -2.59 -12.21
C ASP A 383 -5.68 -2.46 -12.49
N PHE A 384 -6.22 -1.37 -11.99
CA PHE A 384 -7.61 -0.97 -12.20
C PHE A 384 -7.71 0.17 -13.20
N GLY A 385 -6.79 1.14 -13.11
CA GLY A 385 -6.91 2.42 -13.80
C GLY A 385 -6.81 2.33 -15.32
N ASN A 386 -5.82 1.60 -15.86
CA ASN A 386 -5.68 1.44 -17.31
C ASN A 386 -6.83 0.63 -17.94
N PRO A 387 -7.25 -0.52 -17.36
CA PRO A 387 -8.42 -1.22 -17.84
C PRO A 387 -9.72 -0.39 -17.78
N LEU A 388 -9.90 0.45 -16.76
CA LEU A 388 -11.08 1.32 -16.67
C LEU A 388 -11.12 2.33 -17.83
N VAL A 389 -9.99 2.97 -18.12
CA VAL A 389 -9.92 4.07 -19.12
C VAL A 389 -9.83 3.52 -20.55
N LEU A 390 -9.09 2.43 -20.77
CA LEU A 390 -8.81 1.86 -22.10
C LEU A 390 -9.58 0.58 -22.41
N GLY A 391 -10.23 -0.05 -21.42
CA GLY A 391 -10.78 -1.39 -21.56
C GLY A 391 -11.84 -1.54 -22.66
N GLY A 392 -12.69 -0.54 -22.85
CA GLY A 392 -13.79 -0.62 -23.80
C GLY A 392 -14.68 -1.83 -23.49
N ASN A 393 -14.63 -2.85 -24.35
CA ASN A 393 -15.38 -4.11 -24.15
C ASN A 393 -14.52 -5.26 -23.59
N TYR A 394 -13.30 -4.97 -23.13
CA TYR A 394 -12.37 -5.97 -22.56
C TYR A 394 -12.38 -5.86 -21.04
N ASP A 395 -13.29 -6.62 -20.43
CA ASP A 395 -13.47 -6.62 -18.98
C ASP A 395 -12.42 -7.49 -18.29
N VAL A 396 -11.91 -7.02 -17.15
CA VAL A 396 -10.94 -7.72 -16.30
C VAL A 396 -11.46 -7.81 -14.86
N LEU A 397 -10.85 -8.67 -14.04
CA LEU A 397 -11.29 -8.88 -12.65
C LEU A 397 -11.36 -7.58 -11.85
N SER A 398 -10.37 -6.69 -11.98
CA SER A 398 -10.32 -5.43 -11.22
C SER A 398 -11.45 -4.47 -11.55
N THR A 399 -11.83 -4.36 -12.83
CA THR A 399 -12.96 -3.51 -13.27
C THR A 399 -14.32 -4.13 -12.94
N GLU A 400 -14.47 -5.44 -13.10
CA GLU A 400 -15.71 -6.14 -12.71
C GLU A 400 -15.99 -6.06 -11.20
N ILE A 401 -14.96 -6.15 -10.36
CA ILE A 401 -15.09 -5.93 -8.91
C ILE A 401 -15.63 -4.51 -8.65
N PHE A 402 -15.12 -3.51 -9.34
CA PHE A 402 -15.57 -2.13 -9.20
C PHE A 402 -17.04 -1.99 -9.60
N PHE A 403 -17.43 -2.47 -10.78
CA PHE A 403 -18.80 -2.38 -11.24
C PHE A 403 -19.79 -3.19 -10.39
N ALA A 404 -19.35 -4.27 -9.73
CA ALA A 404 -20.18 -5.01 -8.81
C ALA A 404 -20.49 -4.23 -7.51
N ILE A 405 -19.59 -3.33 -7.07
CA ILE A 405 -19.79 -2.49 -5.86
C ILE A 405 -20.46 -1.15 -6.20
N VAL A 406 -20.02 -0.48 -7.27
CA VAL A 406 -20.44 0.90 -7.59
C VAL A 406 -21.57 0.92 -8.62
N GLY A 407 -21.71 -0.15 -9.40
CA GLY A 407 -22.74 -0.29 -10.42
C GLY A 407 -24.16 -0.40 -9.86
N ALA A 408 -25.16 -0.21 -10.74
CA ALA A 408 -26.58 -0.21 -10.37
C ALA A 408 -27.08 -1.50 -9.71
N GLN A 409 -26.41 -2.63 -9.89
CA GLN A 409 -26.80 -3.93 -9.30
C GLN A 409 -26.37 -4.09 -7.85
N TYR A 410 -25.33 -3.39 -7.41
CA TYR A 410 -24.77 -3.43 -6.04
C TYR A 410 -24.72 -4.85 -5.45
N ASP A 411 -24.00 -5.77 -6.12
CA ASP A 411 -23.85 -7.17 -5.67
C ASP A 411 -22.51 -7.35 -4.92
N GLN A 412 -22.56 -7.17 -3.60
CA GLN A 412 -21.40 -7.36 -2.71
C GLN A 412 -20.87 -8.80 -2.72
N GLY A 413 -21.77 -9.79 -2.82
CA GLY A 413 -21.39 -11.20 -2.86
C GLY A 413 -20.61 -11.54 -4.13
N ARG A 414 -21.02 -11.03 -5.30
CA ARG A 414 -20.30 -11.17 -6.57
C ARG A 414 -18.93 -10.47 -6.49
N ALA A 415 -18.89 -9.24 -5.98
CA ALA A 415 -17.64 -8.51 -5.79
C ALA A 415 -16.68 -9.29 -4.89
N ALA A 416 -17.17 -9.90 -3.80
CA ALA A 416 -16.38 -10.72 -2.90
C ALA A 416 -15.80 -11.96 -3.60
N VAL A 417 -16.61 -12.68 -4.39
CA VAL A 417 -16.15 -13.86 -5.14
C VAL A 417 -15.08 -13.48 -6.16
N LEU A 418 -15.28 -12.41 -6.95
CA LEU A 418 -14.30 -11.92 -7.91
C LEU A 418 -13.00 -11.48 -7.22
N ALA A 419 -13.10 -10.82 -6.07
CA ALA A 419 -11.96 -10.41 -5.25
C ALA A 419 -11.19 -11.62 -4.70
N ILE A 420 -11.88 -12.70 -4.30
CA ILE A 420 -11.26 -13.96 -3.87
C ILE A 420 -10.49 -14.60 -5.05
N VAL A 421 -11.05 -14.61 -6.26
CA VAL A 421 -10.37 -15.13 -7.46
C VAL A 421 -9.10 -14.32 -7.74
N LEU A 422 -9.20 -12.99 -7.75
CA LEU A 422 -8.07 -12.09 -7.98
C LEU A 422 -6.98 -12.27 -6.90
N LEU A 423 -7.39 -12.34 -5.63
CA LEU A 423 -6.50 -12.59 -4.49
C LEU A 423 -5.79 -13.94 -4.63
N SER A 424 -6.51 -14.99 -5.07
CA SER A 424 -5.94 -16.32 -5.24
C SER A 424 -4.83 -16.33 -6.30
N PHE A 425 -5.00 -15.63 -7.43
CA PHE A 425 -3.97 -15.52 -8.47
C PHE A 425 -2.74 -14.75 -7.97
N THR A 426 -2.94 -13.65 -7.28
CA THR A 426 -1.83 -12.83 -6.77
C THR A 426 -1.08 -13.51 -5.62
N LEU A 427 -1.78 -14.21 -4.73
CA LEU A 427 -1.17 -15.01 -3.67
C LEU A 427 -0.39 -16.20 -4.24
N LEU A 428 -0.92 -16.86 -5.27
CA LEU A 428 -0.22 -17.94 -5.96
C LEU A 428 1.07 -17.44 -6.59
N ALA A 429 1.03 -16.30 -7.31
CA ALA A 429 2.21 -15.69 -7.89
C ALA A 429 3.24 -15.28 -6.80
N PHE A 430 2.79 -14.70 -5.69
CA PHE A 430 3.64 -14.36 -4.55
C PHE A 430 4.25 -15.60 -3.88
N TYR A 431 3.47 -16.67 -3.74
CA TYR A 431 3.95 -17.94 -3.20
C TYR A 431 5.03 -18.56 -4.10
N ILE A 432 4.81 -18.58 -5.41
CA ILE A 432 5.79 -19.04 -6.41
C ILE A 432 7.07 -18.20 -6.30
N GLN A 433 6.94 -16.87 -6.21
CA GLN A 433 8.08 -15.98 -6.04
C GLN A 433 8.89 -16.32 -4.77
N ARG A 434 8.23 -16.47 -3.63
CA ARG A 434 8.89 -16.73 -2.35
C ARG A 434 9.51 -18.13 -2.27
N PHE A 435 8.79 -19.14 -2.72
CA PHE A 435 9.19 -20.54 -2.56
C PHE A 435 10.22 -20.96 -3.60
N TRP A 436 10.05 -20.54 -4.85
CA TRP A 436 10.89 -20.99 -5.96
C TRP A 436 12.13 -20.12 -6.14
N LEU A 437 12.02 -18.82 -5.99
CA LEU A 437 13.11 -17.87 -6.18
C LEU A 437 13.86 -17.56 -4.89
N GLY A 438 13.21 -17.55 -3.74
CA GLY A 438 13.80 -17.16 -2.45
C GLY A 438 14.95 -18.06 -1.96
N LYS A 439 15.11 -19.26 -2.51
CA LYS A 439 16.17 -20.23 -2.14
C LYS A 439 17.42 -20.16 -3.03
N LYS A 440 17.39 -19.39 -4.12
CA LYS A 440 18.50 -19.33 -5.08
C LYS A 440 19.16 -17.96 -5.05
N SER A 441 19.93 -17.67 -4.00
CA SER A 441 20.86 -16.53 -4.02
C SER A 441 22.23 -17.02 -4.51
N TYR A 442 22.68 -16.50 -5.63
CA TYR A 442 24.05 -16.69 -6.07
C TYR A 442 24.92 -15.65 -5.38
N THR A 443 25.40 -15.96 -4.16
CA THR A 443 26.44 -15.16 -3.50
C THR A 443 27.80 -15.62 -4.01
N THR A 444 28.61 -14.71 -4.49
CA THR A 444 30.02 -15.00 -4.81
C THR A 444 30.75 -15.41 -3.53
N VAL A 445 31.45 -16.54 -3.59
CA VAL A 445 32.15 -17.18 -2.44
C VAL A 445 33.23 -16.27 -1.83
N THR A 446 33.68 -15.24 -2.53
CA THR A 446 34.85 -14.44 -2.15
C THR A 446 34.58 -13.25 -1.26
N GLY A 447 33.35 -12.78 -1.06
CA GLY A 447 33.02 -11.66 -0.15
C GLY A 447 33.75 -10.32 -0.39
N LYS A 448 34.69 -10.27 -1.33
CA LYS A 448 35.37 -9.05 -1.76
C LYS A 448 34.68 -8.51 -3.02
N GLY A 449 34.33 -7.22 -3.02
CA GLY A 449 33.83 -6.53 -4.19
C GLY A 449 34.82 -6.74 -5.36
N ASP A 450 34.31 -7.29 -6.46
CA ASP A 450 35.09 -7.51 -7.67
C ASP A 450 35.43 -6.15 -8.30
N SER A 451 36.71 -5.86 -8.46
CA SER A 451 37.21 -4.57 -8.99
C SER A 451 37.21 -4.52 -10.54
N GLY A 452 36.68 -5.57 -11.21
CA GLY A 452 36.64 -5.64 -12.67
C GLY A 452 35.59 -4.71 -13.30
N LEU A 453 35.83 -4.33 -14.56
CA LEU A 453 34.78 -3.65 -15.36
C LEU A 453 33.88 -4.68 -16.01
N PRO A 454 32.54 -4.51 -15.92
CA PRO A 454 31.61 -5.44 -16.55
C PRO A 454 31.83 -5.49 -18.07
N MET A 455 31.74 -6.69 -18.63
CA MET A 455 31.93 -6.93 -20.06
C MET A 455 30.91 -6.14 -20.89
N LYS A 456 31.36 -5.50 -21.97
CA LYS A 456 30.48 -4.84 -22.92
C LYS A 456 29.63 -5.85 -23.67
N LEU A 457 28.41 -5.47 -24.05
CA LEU A 457 27.55 -6.31 -24.85
C LEU A 457 28.20 -6.70 -26.19
N PRO A 458 28.00 -7.97 -26.64
CA PRO A 458 28.39 -8.37 -27.99
C PRO A 458 27.74 -7.47 -29.06
N GLN A 459 28.45 -7.16 -30.14
CA GLN A 459 27.96 -6.26 -31.18
C GLN A 459 26.61 -6.71 -31.76
N LEU A 460 26.43 -8.02 -31.93
CA LEU A 460 25.17 -8.62 -32.43
C LEU A 460 23.95 -8.30 -31.52
N LEU A 461 24.14 -8.21 -30.21
CA LEU A 461 23.08 -7.92 -29.25
C LEU A 461 22.96 -6.42 -28.95
N SER A 462 24.06 -5.67 -29.08
CA SER A 462 24.09 -4.26 -28.71
C SER A 462 23.21 -3.41 -29.63
N LEU A 463 23.20 -3.67 -30.94
CA LEU A 463 22.42 -2.90 -31.91
C LEU A 463 20.89 -2.99 -31.66
N PRO A 464 20.28 -4.21 -31.59
CA PRO A 464 18.85 -4.31 -31.31
C PRO A 464 18.47 -3.78 -29.91
N ILE A 465 19.31 -4.00 -28.90
CA ILE A 465 19.07 -3.48 -27.54
C ILE A 465 19.08 -1.94 -27.53
N ILE A 466 20.03 -1.32 -28.23
CA ILE A 466 20.09 0.16 -28.35
C ILE A 466 18.89 0.67 -29.15
N SER A 467 18.54 0.05 -30.27
CA SER A 467 17.43 0.48 -31.11
C SER A 467 16.10 0.40 -30.36
N ILE A 468 15.78 -0.75 -29.77
CA ILE A 468 14.51 -0.93 -29.01
C ILE A 468 14.48 0.00 -27.79
N GLY A 469 15.57 0.07 -27.03
CA GLY A 469 15.63 0.91 -25.83
C GLY A 469 15.49 2.41 -26.15
N LEU A 470 16.14 2.90 -27.21
CA LEU A 470 15.99 4.29 -27.63
C LEU A 470 14.61 4.59 -28.21
N SER A 471 14.03 3.68 -29.02
CA SER A 471 12.67 3.85 -29.54
C SER A 471 11.65 3.91 -28.41
N TRP A 472 11.76 3.06 -27.40
CA TRP A 472 10.88 3.07 -26.23
C TRP A 472 11.08 4.32 -25.35
N ALA A 473 12.33 4.76 -25.17
CA ALA A 473 12.61 6.01 -24.45
C ALA A 473 12.04 7.23 -25.19
N MET A 474 12.13 7.25 -26.55
CA MET A 474 11.50 8.28 -27.37
C MET A 474 9.97 8.24 -27.26
N PHE A 475 9.38 7.03 -27.29
CA PHE A 475 7.94 6.88 -27.07
C PHE A 475 7.52 7.40 -25.69
N THR A 476 8.28 7.11 -24.63
CA THR A 476 8.05 7.67 -23.29
C THR A 476 8.09 9.21 -23.34
N LEU A 477 9.09 9.80 -24.01
CA LEU A 477 9.20 11.25 -24.15
C LEU A 477 7.99 11.85 -24.86
N VAL A 478 7.50 11.22 -25.93
CA VAL A 478 6.31 11.65 -26.68
C VAL A 478 5.07 11.60 -25.76
N ILE A 479 4.86 10.53 -24.99
CA ILE A 479 3.75 10.42 -24.03
C ILE A 479 3.75 11.59 -23.05
N TYR A 480 4.90 11.90 -22.43
CA TYR A 480 4.98 13.03 -21.49
C TYR A 480 4.84 14.39 -22.15
N SER A 481 5.36 14.55 -23.36
CA SER A 481 5.15 15.78 -24.14
C SER A 481 3.68 16.01 -24.47
N ILE A 482 2.94 14.95 -24.80
CA ILE A 482 1.49 15.02 -25.07
C ILE A 482 0.71 15.32 -23.78
N ILE A 483 1.08 14.78 -22.63
CA ILE A 483 0.44 15.11 -21.35
C ILE A 483 0.61 16.62 -21.09
N VAL A 484 1.84 17.15 -21.20
CA VAL A 484 2.10 18.58 -20.97
C VAL A 484 1.42 19.44 -22.04
N TYR A 485 1.53 19.11 -23.31
CA TYR A 485 0.89 19.87 -24.40
C TYR A 485 -0.63 19.84 -24.28
N GLY A 486 -1.21 18.65 -24.07
CA GLY A 486 -2.66 18.45 -23.97
C GLY A 486 -3.30 19.19 -22.79
N SER A 487 -2.53 19.49 -21.74
CA SER A 487 -3.02 20.28 -20.59
C SER A 487 -3.31 21.75 -20.93
N PHE A 488 -2.77 22.25 -22.05
CA PHE A 488 -2.99 23.60 -22.54
C PHE A 488 -3.95 23.66 -23.76
N VAL A 489 -4.32 22.55 -24.36
CA VAL A 489 -5.20 22.49 -25.53
C VAL A 489 -6.65 22.71 -25.09
N GLU A 490 -7.37 23.62 -25.73
CA GLU A 490 -8.74 23.99 -25.34
C GLU A 490 -9.72 22.82 -25.49
N MET A 491 -9.71 22.12 -26.63
CA MET A 491 -10.56 20.96 -26.87
C MET A 491 -9.88 19.97 -27.80
N TRP A 492 -9.40 18.88 -27.22
CA TRP A 492 -8.67 17.86 -27.96
C TRP A 492 -9.49 17.26 -29.11
N GLY A 493 -8.91 17.23 -30.31
CA GLY A 493 -9.55 16.71 -31.51
C GLY A 493 -10.43 17.70 -32.24
N LEU A 494 -10.70 18.88 -31.69
CA LEU A 494 -11.56 19.91 -32.31
C LEU A 494 -10.88 21.27 -32.39
N ASN A 495 -10.33 21.76 -31.26
CA ASN A 495 -9.66 23.06 -31.22
C ASN A 495 -8.34 22.91 -30.46
N TYR A 496 -7.23 23.13 -31.17
CA TYR A 496 -5.85 22.99 -30.61
C TYR A 496 -5.28 24.34 -30.16
N ASP A 497 -6.10 25.39 -30.00
CA ASP A 497 -5.65 26.65 -29.41
C ASP A 497 -5.17 26.45 -27.97
N LEU A 498 -4.07 27.15 -27.66
CA LEU A 498 -3.47 27.05 -26.31
C LEU A 498 -4.21 27.95 -25.32
N THR A 499 -4.62 27.37 -24.21
CA THR A 499 -5.38 28.06 -23.16
C THR A 499 -4.94 27.65 -21.76
N PHE A 500 -5.10 28.53 -20.79
CA PHE A 500 -5.00 28.24 -19.36
C PHE A 500 -6.34 27.92 -18.70
N LYS A 501 -7.42 27.86 -19.47
CA LYS A 501 -8.79 27.64 -18.98
C LYS A 501 -8.90 26.46 -18.00
N HIS A 502 -8.30 25.32 -18.34
CA HIS A 502 -8.34 24.11 -17.51
C HIS A 502 -7.66 24.31 -16.15
N TYR A 503 -6.53 25.02 -16.13
CA TYR A 503 -5.83 25.35 -14.88
C TYR A 503 -6.61 26.36 -14.04
N ILE A 504 -7.24 27.36 -14.67
CA ILE A 504 -8.09 28.32 -13.96
C ILE A 504 -9.28 27.59 -13.36
N THR A 505 -10.02 26.79 -14.16
CA THR A 505 -11.17 26.02 -13.66
C THR A 505 -10.81 25.06 -12.53
N ALA A 506 -9.61 24.42 -12.61
CA ALA A 506 -9.15 23.48 -11.57
C ALA A 506 -8.70 24.20 -10.29
N PHE A 507 -7.95 25.31 -10.43
CA PHE A 507 -7.16 25.89 -9.35
C PHE A 507 -7.39 27.40 -9.21
N GLU A 508 -8.58 27.90 -9.52
CA GLU A 508 -8.94 29.30 -9.33
C GLU A 508 -8.85 29.69 -7.84
N ILE A 509 -8.31 30.87 -7.62
CA ILE A 509 -8.22 31.49 -6.30
C ILE A 509 -8.88 32.86 -6.43
N SER A 510 -9.96 33.09 -5.68
CA SER A 510 -10.57 34.42 -5.59
C SER A 510 -10.14 35.12 -4.29
N LEU A 511 -10.01 36.44 -4.39
CA LEU A 511 -9.66 37.32 -3.26
C LEU A 511 -10.89 38.12 -2.79
N GLU A 512 -12.09 37.59 -2.96
CA GLU A 512 -13.34 38.25 -2.58
C GLU A 512 -13.59 38.15 -1.06
N GLY A 513 -14.13 39.20 -0.47
CA GLY A 513 -14.54 39.22 0.94
C GLY A 513 -13.42 39.35 1.98
N GLY A 514 -12.20 39.79 1.60
CA GLY A 514 -11.09 40.00 2.52
C GLY A 514 -10.30 38.76 2.92
N GLY A 515 -10.52 37.62 2.23
CA GLY A 515 -9.79 36.37 2.43
C GLY A 515 -9.47 35.65 1.12
N ILE A 516 -8.54 34.69 1.20
CA ILE A 516 -8.21 33.78 0.08
C ILE A 516 -9.27 32.70 0.04
N GLN A 517 -10.02 32.62 -1.06
CA GLN A 517 -11.01 31.57 -1.32
C GLN A 517 -10.51 30.63 -2.43
N TRP A 518 -10.53 29.34 -2.15
CA TRP A 518 -10.13 28.27 -3.07
C TRP A 518 -11.36 27.85 -3.92
N THR A 519 -11.66 28.60 -4.98
CA THR A 519 -12.90 28.44 -5.79
C THR A 519 -12.77 27.38 -6.88
N GLY A 520 -11.54 27.00 -7.25
CA GLY A 520 -11.30 25.97 -8.27
C GLY A 520 -11.80 24.59 -7.85
N SER A 521 -12.36 23.85 -8.82
CA SER A 521 -13.03 22.56 -8.60
C SER A 521 -12.12 21.43 -8.10
N ALA A 522 -10.80 21.55 -8.27
CA ALA A 522 -9.82 20.52 -7.89
C ALA A 522 -9.18 20.71 -6.51
N TRP A 523 -9.39 21.87 -5.87
CA TRP A 523 -8.69 22.18 -4.61
C TRP A 523 -9.01 21.23 -3.48
N ASN A 524 -10.27 20.81 -3.32
CA ASN A 524 -10.66 19.87 -2.27
C ASN A 524 -9.87 18.56 -2.41
N SER A 525 -9.91 17.91 -3.57
CA SER A 525 -9.20 16.67 -3.81
C SER A 525 -7.67 16.82 -3.76
N PHE A 526 -7.13 17.99 -4.13
CA PHE A 526 -5.70 18.30 -4.02
C PHE A 526 -5.23 18.35 -2.57
N TRP A 527 -5.90 19.14 -1.72
CA TRP A 527 -5.55 19.27 -0.31
C TRP A 527 -5.77 17.97 0.46
N THR A 528 -6.87 17.27 0.19
CA THR A 528 -7.14 15.95 0.77
C THR A 528 -6.02 14.96 0.43
N THR A 529 -5.63 14.86 -0.86
CA THR A 529 -4.56 13.96 -1.29
C THR A 529 -3.23 14.31 -0.63
N LEU A 530 -2.87 15.59 -0.61
CA LEU A 530 -1.62 16.06 -0.02
C LEU A 530 -1.58 15.78 1.49
N THR A 531 -2.65 16.10 2.20
CA THR A 531 -2.75 15.90 3.66
C THR A 531 -2.68 14.43 4.02
N ILE A 532 -3.47 13.57 3.34
CA ILE A 532 -3.45 12.13 3.57
C ILE A 532 -2.08 11.54 3.26
N ALA A 533 -1.44 11.92 2.15
CA ALA A 533 -0.11 11.43 1.80
C ALA A 533 0.97 11.90 2.81
N LEU A 534 0.90 13.15 3.28
CA LEU A 534 1.82 13.69 4.28
C LEU A 534 1.69 13.01 5.65
N ILE A 535 0.49 12.57 6.02
CA ILE A 535 0.25 11.83 7.28
C ILE A 535 0.60 10.35 7.12
N ALA A 536 0.15 9.73 6.03
CA ALA A 536 0.35 8.29 5.81
C ALA A 536 1.82 7.91 5.61
N ALA A 537 2.60 8.72 4.89
CA ALA A 537 3.99 8.37 4.57
C ALA A 537 4.90 8.24 5.80
N PRO A 538 4.93 9.18 6.78
CA PRO A 538 5.71 9.03 8.00
C PRO A 538 5.25 7.85 8.86
N LEU A 539 3.95 7.61 8.97
CA LEU A 539 3.40 6.49 9.73
C LEU A 539 3.79 5.15 9.11
N THR A 540 3.69 5.04 7.79
CA THR A 540 4.13 3.86 7.01
C THR A 540 5.63 3.59 7.20
N ALA A 541 6.47 4.62 7.05
CA ALA A 541 7.91 4.49 7.20
C ALA A 541 8.27 4.06 8.64
N THR A 542 7.65 4.67 9.64
CA THR A 542 7.87 4.35 11.05
C THR A 542 7.48 2.91 11.36
N LEU A 543 6.29 2.48 10.93
CA LEU A 543 5.84 1.10 11.16
C LEU A 543 6.74 0.09 10.43
N GLY A 544 7.07 0.33 9.18
CA GLY A 544 7.97 -0.54 8.41
C GLY A 544 9.37 -0.67 9.03
N LEU A 545 9.93 0.41 9.55
CA LEU A 545 11.23 0.40 10.23
C LEU A 545 11.20 -0.27 11.59
N ILE A 546 10.13 -0.10 12.37
CA ILE A 546 9.94 -0.83 13.64
C ILE A 546 9.92 -2.33 13.36
N ILE A 547 9.15 -2.77 12.36
CA ILE A 547 9.09 -4.19 11.98
C ILE A 547 10.46 -4.68 11.50
N ALA A 548 11.18 -3.89 10.69
CA ALA A 548 12.53 -4.21 10.24
C ALA A 548 13.50 -4.39 11.42
N TYR A 549 13.45 -3.50 12.41
CA TYR A 549 14.25 -3.60 13.63
C TYR A 549 13.95 -4.88 14.41
N LEU A 550 12.66 -5.18 14.63
CA LEU A 550 12.25 -6.40 15.34
C LEU A 550 12.74 -7.67 14.63
N LEU A 551 12.59 -7.71 13.30
CA LEU A 551 13.02 -8.87 12.49
C LEU A 551 14.55 -9.00 12.37
N ALA A 552 15.28 -7.90 12.26
CA ALA A 552 16.74 -7.94 12.06
C ALA A 552 17.50 -8.25 13.35
N ARG A 553 17.03 -7.74 14.50
CA ARG A 553 17.77 -7.75 15.77
C ARG A 553 17.27 -8.77 16.78
N HIS A 554 16.01 -9.18 16.68
CA HIS A 554 15.42 -10.05 17.70
C HIS A 554 14.97 -11.39 17.13
N ASN A 555 15.19 -12.45 17.94
CA ASN A 555 14.66 -13.78 17.68
C ASN A 555 13.50 -14.04 18.64
N PHE A 556 12.32 -14.33 18.13
CA PHE A 556 11.12 -14.62 18.89
C PHE A 556 10.33 -15.75 18.25
N TYR A 557 9.44 -16.35 19.04
CA TYR A 557 8.58 -17.42 18.57
C TYR A 557 7.70 -16.93 17.40
N ALA A 558 7.55 -17.76 16.37
CA ALA A 558 6.81 -17.45 15.14
C ALA A 558 7.32 -16.23 14.32
N LYS A 559 8.62 -15.89 14.41
CA LYS A 559 9.25 -14.81 13.63
C LYS A 559 8.94 -14.91 12.13
N ASN A 560 9.02 -16.11 11.55
CA ASN A 560 8.74 -16.33 10.12
C ASN A 560 7.27 -16.08 9.77
N THR A 561 6.34 -16.43 10.66
CA THR A 561 4.90 -16.15 10.51
C THR A 561 4.62 -14.65 10.63
N PHE A 562 5.29 -13.97 11.55
CA PHE A 562 5.22 -12.52 11.71
C PHE A 562 5.74 -11.79 10.46
N GLU A 563 6.90 -12.19 9.93
CA GLU A 563 7.45 -11.67 8.68
C GLU A 563 6.49 -11.91 7.50
N PHE A 564 5.96 -13.14 7.40
CA PHE A 564 4.98 -13.46 6.35
C PHE A 564 3.73 -12.59 6.46
N GLY A 565 3.14 -12.46 7.65
CA GLY A 565 1.95 -11.67 7.89
C GLY A 565 2.13 -10.18 7.58
N THR A 566 3.29 -9.60 7.94
CA THR A 566 3.61 -8.20 7.64
C THR A 566 3.90 -7.97 6.15
N MET A 567 4.39 -8.99 5.43
CA MET A 567 4.62 -8.92 3.99
C MET A 567 3.37 -9.26 3.15
N LEU A 568 2.36 -9.88 3.75
CA LEU A 568 1.14 -10.34 3.06
C LEU A 568 0.41 -9.20 2.36
N SER A 569 0.37 -8.02 2.97
CA SER A 569 -0.31 -6.84 2.41
C SER A 569 0.25 -6.39 1.04
N PHE A 570 1.50 -6.74 0.71
CA PHE A 570 2.08 -6.47 -0.61
C PHE A 570 1.47 -7.36 -1.71
N ALA A 571 1.07 -8.57 -1.36
CA ALA A 571 0.48 -9.51 -2.30
C ALA A 571 -1.03 -9.28 -2.52
N ILE A 572 -1.67 -8.48 -1.66
CA ILE A 572 -3.11 -8.20 -1.74
C ILE A 572 -3.35 -7.07 -2.74
N PRO A 573 -4.18 -7.28 -3.78
CA PRO A 573 -4.58 -6.24 -4.72
C PRO A 573 -5.23 -5.03 -4.03
N GLY A 574 -4.99 -3.83 -4.56
CA GLY A 574 -5.60 -2.61 -4.02
C GLY A 574 -7.14 -2.64 -4.09
N THR A 575 -7.70 -3.18 -5.17
CA THR A 575 -9.15 -3.39 -5.32
C THR A 575 -9.70 -4.32 -4.25
N VAL A 576 -8.99 -5.42 -3.94
CA VAL A 576 -9.36 -6.36 -2.87
C VAL A 576 -9.29 -5.67 -1.50
N ILE A 577 -8.27 -4.84 -1.24
CA ILE A 577 -8.19 -4.04 0.00
C ILE A 577 -9.37 -3.08 0.08
N GLY A 578 -9.68 -2.35 -1.00
CA GLY A 578 -10.78 -1.40 -1.03
C GLY A 578 -12.12 -2.06 -0.68
N VAL A 579 -12.47 -3.15 -1.38
CA VAL A 579 -13.72 -3.89 -1.10
C VAL A 579 -13.73 -4.48 0.30
N SER A 580 -12.62 -5.12 0.72
CA SER A 580 -12.56 -5.72 2.06
C SER A 580 -12.70 -4.67 3.18
N TYR A 581 -12.19 -3.46 2.97
CA TYR A 581 -12.30 -2.35 3.92
C TYR A 581 -13.73 -1.81 4.01
N ILE A 582 -14.43 -1.68 2.87
CA ILE A 582 -15.86 -1.34 2.89
C ILE A 582 -16.63 -2.39 3.69
N LEU A 583 -16.45 -3.68 3.39
CA LEU A 583 -17.16 -4.76 4.05
C LEU A 583 -16.85 -4.89 5.55
N ALA A 584 -15.64 -4.49 5.96
CA ALA A 584 -15.20 -4.61 7.35
C ALA A 584 -15.45 -3.37 8.20
N PHE A 585 -15.33 -2.18 7.60
CA PHE A 585 -15.26 -0.90 8.32
C PHE A 585 -16.43 0.05 8.04
N ASN A 586 -17.44 -0.42 7.30
CA ASN A 586 -18.74 0.27 7.14
C ASN A 586 -19.77 -0.15 8.18
N VAL A 587 -19.39 -1.02 9.08
CA VAL A 587 -20.26 -1.64 10.09
C VAL A 587 -19.51 -1.76 11.41
N PRO A 588 -20.21 -1.83 12.57
CA PRO A 588 -19.55 -2.18 13.84
C PRO A 588 -18.68 -3.45 13.70
N PRO A 589 -17.56 -3.57 14.41
CA PRO A 589 -17.12 -2.75 15.56
C PRO A 589 -16.32 -1.50 15.23
N ILE A 590 -15.85 -1.32 14.01
CA ILE A 590 -14.99 -0.20 13.62
C ILE A 590 -15.64 0.48 12.40
N GLU A 591 -16.27 1.61 12.59
CA GLU A 591 -16.89 2.41 11.53
C GLU A 591 -16.00 3.60 11.19
N ILE A 592 -15.19 3.46 10.14
CA ILE A 592 -14.30 4.54 9.65
C ILE A 592 -14.45 4.79 8.15
N THR A 593 -15.41 4.12 7.49
CA THR A 593 -15.72 4.36 6.07
C THR A 593 -16.25 5.79 5.91
N GLY A 594 -15.88 6.43 4.81
CA GLY A 594 -16.24 7.83 4.56
C GLY A 594 -15.32 8.86 5.23
N THR A 595 -14.38 8.45 6.08
CA THR A 595 -13.44 9.34 6.75
C THR A 595 -12.04 9.32 6.11
N GLY A 596 -11.24 10.37 6.33
CA GLY A 596 -9.83 10.38 5.91
C GLY A 596 -8.97 9.29 6.60
N ILE A 597 -9.43 8.77 7.75
CA ILE A 597 -8.71 7.74 8.52
C ILE A 597 -8.59 6.44 7.74
N ILE A 598 -9.66 5.99 7.06
CA ILE A 598 -9.63 4.74 6.29
C ILE A 598 -8.63 4.81 5.15
N LEU A 599 -8.50 5.98 4.50
CA LEU A 599 -7.52 6.22 3.45
C LEU A 599 -6.08 6.15 4.00
N ILE A 600 -5.83 6.83 5.14
CA ILE A 600 -4.52 6.81 5.81
C ILE A 600 -4.14 5.37 6.19
N VAL A 601 -5.05 4.63 6.83
CA VAL A 601 -4.84 3.25 7.25
C VAL A 601 -4.59 2.33 6.04
N SER A 602 -5.37 2.47 4.97
CA SER A 602 -5.18 1.73 3.72
C SER A 602 -3.77 1.93 3.16
N PHE A 603 -3.27 3.18 3.12
CA PHE A 603 -1.92 3.47 2.65
C PHE A 603 -0.82 2.95 3.58
N ILE A 604 -1.02 3.02 4.90
CA ILE A 604 -0.05 2.49 5.86
C ILE A 604 0.19 1.00 5.60
N PHE A 605 -0.86 0.20 5.58
CA PHE A 605 -0.71 -1.25 5.46
C PHE A 605 -0.31 -1.69 4.06
N ARG A 606 -0.76 -1.01 3.02
CA ARG A 606 -0.38 -1.32 1.64
C ARG A 606 1.09 -1.01 1.34
N ASN A 607 1.61 0.13 1.84
CA ASN A 607 2.96 0.59 1.53
C ASN A 607 4.02 0.14 2.57
N MET A 608 3.61 -0.32 3.76
CA MET A 608 4.48 -0.78 4.85
C MET A 608 5.55 -1.81 4.41
N PRO A 609 5.26 -2.80 3.56
CA PRO A 609 6.27 -3.80 3.17
C PRO A 609 7.49 -3.23 2.46
N VAL A 610 7.37 -2.10 1.77
CA VAL A 610 8.51 -1.44 1.13
C VAL A 610 9.43 -0.79 2.17
N GLY A 611 8.85 -0.11 3.16
CA GLY A 611 9.58 0.41 4.32
C GLY A 611 10.29 -0.70 5.09
N LEU A 612 9.62 -1.83 5.28
CA LEU A 612 10.19 -3.02 5.90
C LEU A 612 11.41 -3.56 5.13
N ARG A 613 11.30 -3.73 3.80
CA ARG A 613 12.40 -4.24 2.97
C ARG A 613 13.60 -3.29 2.95
N SER A 614 13.36 -1.98 2.80
CA SER A 614 14.43 -0.97 2.84
C SER A 614 15.11 -0.93 4.21
N GLY A 615 14.34 -1.05 5.29
CA GLY A 615 14.84 -1.15 6.66
C GLY A 615 15.68 -2.41 6.89
N LEU A 616 15.23 -3.59 6.45
CA LEU A 616 15.99 -4.85 6.56
C LEU A 616 17.31 -4.77 5.78
N ALA A 617 17.30 -4.23 4.56
CA ALA A 617 18.50 -4.07 3.75
C ALA A 617 19.53 -3.14 4.44
N ALA A 618 19.09 -2.03 4.99
CA ALA A 618 19.96 -1.12 5.72
C ALA A 618 20.48 -1.73 7.03
N MET A 619 19.61 -2.45 7.77
CA MET A 619 19.97 -3.13 9.02
C MET A 619 21.00 -4.25 8.81
N SER A 620 20.96 -4.95 7.67
CA SER A 620 21.93 -6.00 7.34
C SER A 620 23.36 -5.47 7.15
N GLN A 621 23.51 -4.17 6.87
CA GLN A 621 24.80 -3.48 6.73
C GLN A 621 25.35 -2.91 8.06
N LEU A 622 24.53 -2.89 9.12
CA LEU A 622 24.91 -2.38 10.43
C LEU A 622 25.41 -3.51 11.32
N ASP A 623 26.61 -3.32 11.89
CA ASP A 623 27.19 -4.28 12.83
C ASP A 623 26.32 -4.40 14.10
N LYS A 624 26.09 -5.63 14.56
CA LYS A 624 25.36 -5.91 15.78
C LYS A 624 26.07 -5.44 17.05
N SER A 625 27.38 -5.29 16.99
CA SER A 625 28.21 -4.79 18.11
C SER A 625 27.80 -3.40 18.56
N LEU A 626 27.20 -2.57 17.69
CA LEU A 626 26.68 -1.25 18.04
C LEU A 626 25.52 -1.34 19.06
N ASP A 627 24.62 -2.31 18.87
CA ASP A 627 23.51 -2.55 19.79
C ASP A 627 24.01 -3.09 21.12
N GLU A 628 24.93 -4.06 21.08
CA GLU A 628 25.52 -4.71 22.26
C GLU A 628 26.31 -3.70 23.10
N SER A 629 27.10 -2.83 22.45
CA SER A 629 27.81 -1.76 23.13
C SER A 629 26.90 -0.77 23.84
N SER A 630 25.80 -0.36 23.18
CA SER A 630 24.81 0.54 23.77
C SER A 630 24.15 -0.09 25.01
N LEU A 631 23.75 -1.37 24.91
CA LEU A 631 23.15 -2.10 26.03
C LEU A 631 24.14 -2.30 27.18
N THR A 632 25.42 -2.56 26.89
CA THR A 632 26.49 -2.69 27.89
C THR A 632 26.73 -1.39 28.66
N LEU A 633 26.57 -0.24 28.00
CA LEU A 633 26.61 1.08 28.62
C LEU A 633 25.34 1.42 29.42
N GLY A 634 24.38 0.48 29.54
CA GLY A 634 23.17 0.62 30.37
C GLY A 634 21.98 1.31 29.65
N ALA A 635 22.05 1.50 28.35
CA ALA A 635 20.90 2.02 27.60
C ALA A 635 19.78 0.97 27.50
N SER A 636 18.51 1.41 27.51
CA SER A 636 17.37 0.54 27.20
C SER A 636 17.27 0.30 25.70
N SER A 637 16.59 -0.77 25.27
CA SER A 637 16.37 -1.06 23.84
C SER A 637 15.67 0.10 23.11
N PHE A 638 14.78 0.83 23.77
CA PHE A 638 14.18 2.04 23.21
C PHE A 638 15.22 3.16 23.00
N GLN A 639 16.12 3.36 23.96
CA GLN A 639 17.20 4.36 23.84
C GLN A 639 18.18 3.96 22.73
N THR A 640 18.57 2.69 22.66
CA THR A 640 19.41 2.14 21.58
C THR A 640 18.75 2.35 20.22
N PHE A 641 17.47 1.99 20.09
CA PHE A 641 16.73 2.21 18.83
C PHE A 641 16.69 3.68 18.44
N ARG A 642 16.31 4.58 19.37
CA ARG A 642 16.14 6.00 19.10
C ARG A 642 17.47 6.76 18.85
N ALA A 643 18.48 6.48 19.69
CA ALA A 643 19.72 7.27 19.69
C ALA A 643 20.83 6.68 18.81
N VAL A 644 20.84 5.37 18.56
CA VAL A 644 21.89 4.70 17.78
C VAL A 644 21.34 4.25 16.42
N ILE A 645 20.31 3.42 16.41
CA ILE A 645 19.84 2.75 15.18
C ILE A 645 19.13 3.73 14.25
N LEU A 646 18.14 4.48 14.73
CA LEU A 646 17.32 5.38 13.92
C LEU A 646 18.15 6.44 13.16
N PRO A 647 19.17 7.10 13.75
CA PRO A 647 20.04 8.01 13.04
C PRO A 647 20.88 7.34 11.93
N LEU A 648 21.27 6.08 12.10
CA LEU A 648 22.03 5.33 11.10
C LEU A 648 21.16 4.89 9.94
N LEU A 649 19.85 4.71 10.16
CA LEU A 649 18.87 4.33 9.15
C LEU A 649 18.31 5.52 8.35
N ARG A 650 18.80 6.75 8.54
CA ARG A 650 18.29 7.95 7.82
C ARG A 650 18.12 7.76 6.31
N PRO A 651 19.05 7.14 5.55
CA PRO A 651 18.87 6.93 4.13
C PRO A 651 17.69 6.00 3.81
N ALA A 652 17.50 4.93 4.61
CA ALA A 652 16.39 3.99 4.47
C ALA A 652 15.04 4.64 4.85
N ILE A 653 15.03 5.49 5.89
CA ILE A 653 13.86 6.28 6.30
C ILE A 653 13.41 7.18 5.15
N LEU A 654 14.33 7.94 4.58
CA LEU A 654 14.04 8.86 3.49
C LEU A 654 13.55 8.11 2.24
N ALA A 655 14.16 6.98 1.90
CA ALA A 655 13.70 6.14 0.79
C ALA A 655 12.27 5.61 1.02
N ALA A 656 11.98 5.15 2.24
CA ALA A 656 10.64 4.68 2.62
C ALA A 656 9.60 5.82 2.59
N LEU A 657 9.97 7.01 3.06
CA LEU A 657 9.10 8.19 3.04
C LEU A 657 8.77 8.63 1.60
N VAL A 658 9.81 8.77 0.74
CA VAL A 658 9.60 9.13 -0.68
C VAL A 658 8.69 8.14 -1.38
N PHE A 659 8.99 6.86 -1.23
CA PHE A 659 8.21 5.81 -1.87
C PHE A 659 6.76 5.81 -1.39
N SER A 660 6.55 5.87 -0.07
CA SER A 660 5.20 5.86 0.50
C SER A 660 4.41 7.11 0.11
N PHE A 661 5.03 8.28 0.11
CA PHE A 661 4.41 9.53 -0.34
C PHE A 661 3.97 9.44 -1.80
N VAL A 662 4.88 9.06 -2.72
CA VAL A 662 4.58 8.94 -4.15
C VAL A 662 3.46 7.93 -4.39
N ARG A 663 3.53 6.75 -3.76
CA ARG A 663 2.50 5.70 -3.90
C ARG A 663 1.16 6.14 -3.32
N SER A 664 1.11 6.93 -2.27
CA SER A 664 -0.14 7.48 -1.73
C SER A 664 -0.75 8.52 -2.67
N MET A 665 0.08 9.35 -3.32
CA MET A 665 -0.38 10.35 -4.29
C MET A 665 -0.89 9.73 -5.60
N THR A 666 -0.35 8.56 -6.01
CA THR A 666 -0.65 7.94 -7.32
C THR A 666 -1.62 6.76 -7.23
N ALA A 667 -1.97 6.32 -6.03
CA ALA A 667 -2.84 5.17 -5.85
C ALA A 667 -4.28 5.46 -6.29
N ILE A 668 -4.89 4.51 -6.99
CA ILE A 668 -6.30 4.56 -7.39
C ILE A 668 -7.06 3.30 -6.99
N SER A 669 -6.46 2.12 -7.12
CA SER A 669 -7.14 0.83 -7.03
C SER A 669 -7.84 0.54 -5.70
N ALA A 670 -7.32 1.05 -4.56
CA ALA A 670 -8.01 1.00 -3.27
C ALA A 670 -8.84 2.25 -3.02
N VAL A 671 -8.31 3.41 -3.43
CA VAL A 671 -8.88 4.72 -3.18
C VAL A 671 -10.29 4.87 -3.74
N ILE A 672 -10.51 4.43 -4.99
CA ILE A 672 -11.79 4.55 -5.68
C ILE A 672 -12.98 3.95 -4.91
N PHE A 673 -12.72 3.01 -4.02
CA PHE A 673 -13.73 2.40 -3.15
C PHE A 673 -13.90 3.13 -1.81
N LEU A 674 -12.89 3.90 -1.37
CA LEU A 674 -12.80 4.43 -0.01
C LEU A 674 -13.02 5.94 0.07
N VAL A 675 -13.01 6.64 -1.06
CA VAL A 675 -13.29 8.08 -1.13
C VAL A 675 -14.73 8.40 -0.77
N SER A 676 -14.96 9.59 -0.27
CA SER A 676 -16.29 10.16 0.01
C SER A 676 -16.35 11.58 -0.57
N ALA A 677 -17.53 12.19 -0.52
CA ALA A 677 -17.72 13.57 -1.02
C ALA A 677 -16.83 14.57 -0.27
N GLU A 678 -16.58 14.35 1.03
CA GLU A 678 -15.72 15.19 1.86
C GLU A 678 -14.22 14.88 1.62
N TYR A 679 -13.87 13.58 1.49
CA TYR A 679 -12.51 13.11 1.33
C TYR A 679 -12.29 12.53 -0.08
N ASP A 680 -12.49 13.37 -1.11
CA ASP A 680 -12.14 12.99 -2.48
C ASP A 680 -10.65 13.13 -2.71
N MET A 681 -10.08 12.22 -3.52
CA MET A 681 -8.65 12.22 -3.84
C MET A 681 -8.41 12.60 -5.30
N ALA A 682 -7.25 13.21 -5.56
CA ALA A 682 -6.85 13.67 -6.89
C ALA A 682 -6.99 12.59 -7.98
N THR A 683 -6.63 11.34 -7.68
CA THR A 683 -6.73 10.23 -8.62
C THR A 683 -8.19 9.84 -8.92
N SER A 684 -9.09 9.90 -7.94
CA SER A 684 -10.52 9.68 -8.11
C SER A 684 -11.16 10.82 -8.90
N TYR A 685 -10.85 12.07 -8.54
CA TYR A 685 -11.32 13.25 -9.25
C TYR A 685 -10.96 13.22 -10.73
N ILE A 686 -9.68 12.92 -11.06
CA ILE A 686 -9.22 12.85 -12.45
C ILE A 686 -9.99 11.78 -13.23
N ILE A 687 -10.21 10.59 -12.66
CA ILE A 687 -10.99 9.53 -13.31
C ILE A 687 -12.44 9.97 -13.54
N GLY A 688 -13.08 10.59 -12.55
CA GLY A 688 -14.43 11.13 -12.73
C GLY A 688 -14.52 12.17 -13.86
N ARG A 689 -13.48 12.99 -14.09
CA ARG A 689 -13.41 13.89 -15.25
C ARG A 689 -13.25 13.14 -16.57
N VAL A 690 -12.43 12.08 -16.58
CA VAL A 690 -12.26 11.22 -17.77
C VAL A 690 -13.59 10.54 -18.14
N GLU A 691 -14.32 10.00 -17.19
CA GLU A 691 -15.63 9.36 -17.39
C GLU A 691 -16.67 10.36 -17.95
N ASN A 692 -16.58 11.62 -17.55
CA ASN A 692 -17.42 12.71 -18.06
C ASN A 692 -16.90 13.32 -19.40
N ASN A 693 -15.88 12.72 -20.03
CA ASN A 693 -15.20 13.20 -21.24
C ASN A 693 -14.55 14.58 -21.12
N ASP A 694 -14.29 15.06 -19.90
CA ASP A 694 -13.58 16.32 -19.63
C ASP A 694 -12.06 16.07 -19.57
N TYR A 695 -11.50 15.68 -20.72
CA TYR A 695 -10.08 15.31 -20.84
C TYR A 695 -9.12 16.47 -20.55
N GLY A 696 -9.50 17.71 -20.93
CA GLY A 696 -8.65 18.89 -20.72
C GLY A 696 -8.36 19.13 -19.23
N LEU A 697 -9.41 19.12 -18.41
CA LEU A 697 -9.29 19.29 -16.97
C LEU A 697 -8.53 18.12 -16.31
N ALA A 698 -8.85 16.89 -16.74
CA ALA A 698 -8.18 15.68 -16.24
C ALA A 698 -6.66 15.71 -16.49
N ILE A 699 -6.23 16.15 -17.69
CA ILE A 699 -4.81 16.20 -18.06
C ILE A 699 -4.12 17.38 -17.37
N ALA A 700 -4.75 18.55 -17.27
CA ALA A 700 -4.20 19.69 -16.54
C ALA A 700 -3.92 19.35 -15.07
N TYR A 701 -4.87 18.68 -14.41
CA TYR A 701 -4.65 18.22 -13.04
C TYR A 701 -3.57 17.13 -12.95
N SER A 702 -3.55 16.18 -13.88
CA SER A 702 -2.50 15.15 -13.95
C SER A 702 -1.11 15.77 -14.10
N THR A 703 -0.97 16.79 -14.96
CA THR A 703 0.28 17.54 -15.15
C THR A 703 0.72 18.22 -13.85
N THR A 704 -0.22 18.86 -13.14
CA THR A 704 0.05 19.48 -11.82
C THR A 704 0.57 18.46 -10.81
N LEU A 705 -0.05 17.26 -10.74
CA LEU A 705 0.40 16.19 -9.85
C LEU A 705 1.79 15.69 -10.21
N ILE A 706 2.09 15.49 -11.50
CA ILE A 706 3.43 15.06 -11.96
C ILE A 706 4.48 16.10 -11.55
N ILE A 707 4.24 17.39 -11.76
CA ILE A 707 5.14 18.47 -11.39
C ILE A 707 5.34 18.50 -9.87
N LEU A 708 4.27 18.38 -9.09
CA LEU A 708 4.35 18.33 -7.64
C LEU A 708 5.22 17.17 -7.16
N MET A 709 4.98 15.96 -7.67
CA MET A 709 5.74 14.78 -7.29
C MET A 709 7.22 14.87 -7.67
N LEU A 710 7.52 15.36 -8.87
CA LEU A 710 8.91 15.63 -9.30
C LEU A 710 9.58 16.64 -8.36
N THR A 711 8.89 17.71 -8.00
CA THR A 711 9.39 18.73 -7.08
C THR A 711 9.70 18.13 -5.71
N VAL A 712 8.79 17.37 -5.15
CA VAL A 712 8.98 16.69 -3.84
C VAL A 712 10.17 15.72 -3.90
N ILE A 713 10.29 14.91 -4.95
CA ILE A 713 11.41 13.97 -5.11
C ILE A 713 12.74 14.72 -5.19
N VAL A 714 12.81 15.80 -5.97
CA VAL A 714 14.04 16.62 -6.09
C VAL A 714 14.41 17.24 -4.75
N LEU A 715 13.44 17.84 -4.04
CA LEU A 715 13.67 18.40 -2.71
C LEU A 715 14.17 17.35 -1.72
N MET A 716 13.60 16.16 -1.72
CA MET A 716 14.04 15.06 -0.86
C MET A 716 15.44 14.55 -1.23
N GLN A 717 15.76 14.45 -2.52
CA GLN A 717 17.12 14.08 -2.97
C GLN A 717 18.17 15.11 -2.59
N LEU A 718 17.84 16.39 -2.68
CA LEU A 718 18.73 17.48 -2.23
C LEU A 718 18.94 17.42 -0.69
N ALA A 719 17.90 17.09 0.08
CA ALA A 719 18.02 16.90 1.52
C ALA A 719 18.93 15.70 1.87
N ILE A 720 18.84 14.60 1.11
CA ILE A 720 19.70 13.42 1.29
C ILE A 720 21.15 13.74 0.89
N GLY A 721 21.35 14.38 -0.26
CA GLY A 721 22.69 14.72 -0.77
C GLY A 721 23.48 15.61 0.20
N LYS A 722 22.85 16.63 0.78
CA LYS A 722 23.47 17.48 1.80
C LYS A 722 23.85 16.71 3.08
N ALA A 723 23.05 15.73 3.49
CA ALA A 723 23.33 14.92 4.68
C ALA A 723 24.54 13.98 4.49
N VAL A 724 24.78 13.50 3.27
CA VAL A 724 25.93 12.62 2.93
C VAL A 724 27.22 13.43 2.80
N THR A 725 27.19 14.60 2.15
CA THR A 725 28.36 15.48 1.97
C THR A 725 28.85 16.04 3.30
N HIS A 726 27.97 16.48 4.18
CA HIS A 726 28.35 16.94 5.54
C HIS A 726 29.03 15.86 6.39
N ARG A 727 28.71 14.59 6.15
CA ARG A 727 29.32 13.47 6.88
C ARG A 727 30.73 13.17 6.36
N GLN A 728 30.96 13.28 5.05
CA GLN A 728 32.29 13.11 4.46
C GLN A 728 33.22 14.26 4.84
N GLU A 729 32.74 15.49 4.92
CA GLU A 729 33.54 16.64 5.38
C GLU A 729 33.88 16.53 6.88
N ASN A 730 33.02 16.05 7.72
CA ASN A 730 33.26 15.87 9.15
C ASN A 730 34.20 14.69 9.44
N THR A 731 34.15 13.61 8.64
CA THR A 731 35.13 12.50 8.74
C THR A 731 36.50 12.82 8.17
N MET A 732 36.64 13.82 7.30
CA MET A 732 37.93 14.30 6.84
C MET A 732 38.55 15.36 7.78
N LYS A 733 37.77 15.92 8.71
CA LYS A 733 38.23 16.89 9.72
C LYS A 733 38.52 16.29 11.10
N SER A 734 38.17 15.01 11.32
CA SER A 734 38.51 14.22 12.51
C SER A 734 39.68 13.26 12.19
#